data_0553c715f4afcd81cb3bb81f657bf337
#
_entry.id   0553c715f4afcd81cb3bb81f657bf337
#
_cell.length_a   1.000
_cell.length_b   1.000
_cell.length_c   1.000
_cell.angle_alpha   90.00
_cell.angle_beta   90.00
_cell.angle_gamma   90.00
#
_symmetry.space_group_name_H-M   'P 1'
#
loop_
_entity.id
_entity.type
_entity.pdbx_description
1 polymer ?
#
loop_
_entity_poly.entity_id
_entity_poly.type
_entity_poly.pdbx_seq_one_letter_code
_entity_poly.pdbx_strand_id
1 'polypeptide(L)'
;MKIELKKNGIVINGKEEILLCASFFYFRIQKKEWASRAKLISDLGYNCVDIYFPWNFHETEPGMFDFTEERDVDSFLKICEENNLYVVARPGPYICSEWDGGALPSWVICNHDIRQNDEKYLAEVKRWYDNILPIIARHQIGEDSNGSVILLQLENELDFFDCQDVEGYISNLRDMALDHGIKVPLFTCAGQGDIKRSGGLTDGVIPAYNFYPTFSDPAFDYNLSLYSKYIQKKGLPFMISETDRKHFILKREMLAGGKLLGAYNQVSGTNFSYYQSVNNWGNPLSLICTLYDFDGIIDNLGHCSKEADEALLLSELIKVYGRGLSAGEYCDIEAPIQFTEKNIEFTNAINLADDKGKLICVRSIEDGEVLAHTSFEGNSFEMSFDKYDAFALPLNQKMDDYEIVFSNNEIFSLKPLVLIERSKPFLLIEKNGKRITITEDGNYDGIEVSFISKDEAIARIKEQRNLEITYCKDVVPTKIEKCQVGKFENYNSFVKADGSLFSDNNIWYGEAEYRIKSETKELFLKGVGDFLTVKNNDEVVFSGLCCNDDVTVSGNGDVRAIVEKWGHSNFDDARRNTLRIKAARGIEKIYEIISKSEITRWSFTEVDSFSEDVEIVKSETDPHISINSWNSTREPLFAAYYTNIIPSIESCEEIIFSLEDMESECMLFVNGEFVFKFTQASSSVNITQYLRANEKNLIELCVRKPDWAKKTGHLFMLKVRPCEFEIRRIEHTDVYNSTFEDAELPLTLKKGNMYSLCIDNPVSYDTYGFAKGTGFRATVMMDKKVIARIVAENDKIAQEGSPDSSKFLIPGAPDNKLYIFLEAMEDGKFELAINEY
;
A
#
# COMPACT_ATOMS: atom_id res chain seq x y z
N MET A 1 2.34 15.45 -31.46
CA MET A 1 2.17 14.05 -31.02
C MET A 1 0.76 13.87 -30.51
N LYS A 2 0.18 12.69 -30.68
CA LYS A 2 -1.23 12.46 -30.34
C LYS A 2 -1.39 11.11 -29.68
N ILE A 3 -2.23 11.05 -28.63
CA ILE A 3 -2.64 9.80 -27.98
C ILE A 3 -4.10 9.56 -28.33
N GLU A 4 -4.41 8.34 -28.74
CA GLU A 4 -5.76 7.87 -28.97
C GLU A 4 -5.96 6.55 -28.22
N LEU A 5 -7.04 6.48 -27.47
CA LEU A 5 -7.45 5.24 -26.79
C LEU A 5 -8.56 4.58 -27.61
N LYS A 6 -8.27 3.39 -28.11
CA LYS A 6 -9.18 2.61 -28.97
C LYS A 6 -9.46 1.26 -28.32
N LYS A 7 -10.55 0.64 -28.70
CA LYS A 7 -10.97 -0.69 -28.25
C LYS A 7 -9.80 -1.71 -28.20
N ASN A 8 -8.96 -1.67 -29.21
CA ASN A 8 -7.92 -2.67 -29.43
C ASN A 8 -6.49 -2.17 -29.16
N GLY A 9 -6.32 -0.93 -28.65
CA GLY A 9 -4.96 -0.44 -28.41
C GLY A 9 -4.87 0.97 -27.86
N ILE A 10 -3.73 1.25 -27.26
CA ILE A 10 -3.26 2.57 -26.93
C ILE A 10 -2.40 3.03 -28.11
N VAL A 11 -2.83 4.09 -28.81
CA VAL A 11 -2.16 4.57 -30.01
C VAL A 11 -1.36 5.82 -29.66
N ILE A 12 -0.05 5.74 -29.79
CA ILE A 12 0.87 6.85 -29.54
C ILE A 12 1.56 7.23 -30.86
N ASN A 13 1.35 8.45 -31.31
CA ASN A 13 1.90 8.92 -32.60
C ASN A 13 1.52 8.04 -33.81
N GLY A 14 0.31 7.47 -33.79
CA GLY A 14 -0.19 6.62 -34.86
C GLY A 14 0.27 5.16 -34.81
N LYS A 15 1.02 4.76 -33.78
CA LYS A 15 1.49 3.40 -33.56
C LYS A 15 0.78 2.81 -32.32
N GLU A 16 0.22 1.62 -32.50
CA GLU A 16 -0.36 0.86 -31.37
C GLU A 16 0.76 0.30 -30.49
N GLU A 17 0.66 0.54 -29.19
CA GLU A 17 1.63 0.09 -28.19
C GLU A 17 0.96 -0.77 -27.10
N ILE A 18 1.68 -1.77 -26.61
CA ILE A 18 1.47 -2.34 -25.27
C ILE A 18 2.41 -1.62 -24.32
N LEU A 19 1.86 -1.06 -23.25
CA LEU A 19 2.65 -0.40 -22.23
C LEU A 19 3.04 -1.41 -21.16
N LEU A 20 4.27 -1.89 -21.22
CA LEU A 20 4.90 -2.62 -20.11
C LEU A 20 5.40 -1.56 -19.14
N CYS A 21 4.65 -1.38 -18.04
CA CYS A 21 4.79 -0.23 -17.16
C CYS A 21 5.32 -0.66 -15.80
N ALA A 22 6.37 0.00 -15.32
CA ALA A 22 6.98 -0.24 -14.03
C ALA A 22 6.71 0.92 -13.09
N SER A 23 6.25 0.68 -11.87
CA SER A 23 6.20 1.74 -10.86
C SER A 23 7.63 2.19 -10.49
N PHE A 24 7.90 3.49 -10.62
CA PHE A 24 9.18 4.12 -10.37
C PHE A 24 9.01 5.39 -9.54
N PHE A 25 9.26 5.29 -8.22
CA PHE A 25 8.92 6.33 -7.27
C PHE A 25 10.15 7.16 -6.86
N TYR A 26 10.36 8.33 -7.50
CA TYR A 26 11.49 9.24 -7.24
C TYR A 26 11.65 9.61 -5.77
N PHE A 27 10.54 9.78 -5.05
CA PHE A 27 10.54 10.19 -3.64
C PHE A 27 11.03 9.09 -2.66
N ARG A 28 11.27 7.87 -3.16
CA ARG A 28 11.85 6.74 -2.44
C ARG A 28 13.26 6.41 -2.85
N ILE A 29 13.82 7.13 -3.83
CA ILE A 29 15.13 6.82 -4.43
C ILE A 29 15.98 8.09 -4.39
N GLN A 30 17.25 7.97 -3.98
CA GLN A 30 18.15 9.10 -3.96
C GLN A 30 18.31 9.69 -5.36
N LYS A 31 18.32 11.02 -5.48
CA LYS A 31 18.41 11.72 -6.78
C LYS A 31 19.57 11.25 -7.64
N LYS A 32 20.75 10.97 -7.02
CA LYS A 32 21.94 10.46 -7.73
C LYS A 32 21.69 9.15 -8.50
N GLU A 33 20.67 8.37 -8.10
CA GLU A 33 20.35 7.05 -8.67
C GLU A 33 19.24 7.09 -9.73
N TRP A 34 18.51 8.20 -9.89
CA TRP A 34 17.37 8.27 -10.81
C TRP A 34 17.72 7.88 -12.25
N ALA A 35 18.81 8.43 -12.78
CA ALA A 35 19.23 8.17 -14.17
C ALA A 35 19.66 6.72 -14.39
N SER A 36 20.41 6.13 -13.45
CA SER A 36 20.83 4.73 -13.52
C SER A 36 19.64 3.77 -13.47
N ARG A 37 18.65 4.06 -12.58
CA ARG A 37 17.42 3.25 -12.47
C ARG A 37 16.56 3.37 -13.74
N ALA A 38 16.32 4.60 -14.25
CA ALA A 38 15.55 4.82 -15.46
C ALA A 38 16.18 4.08 -16.66
N LYS A 39 17.51 4.17 -16.80
CA LYS A 39 18.22 3.44 -17.84
C LYS A 39 18.03 1.93 -17.72
N LEU A 40 18.18 1.39 -16.50
CA LEU A 40 18.06 -0.05 -16.27
C LEU A 40 16.63 -0.54 -16.56
N ILE A 41 15.58 0.20 -16.16
CA ILE A 41 14.18 -0.10 -16.51
C ILE A 41 14.02 -0.20 -18.03
N SER A 42 14.52 0.79 -18.77
CA SER A 42 14.45 0.80 -20.25
C SER A 42 15.25 -0.35 -20.88
N ASP A 43 16.45 -0.64 -20.38
CA ASP A 43 17.31 -1.72 -20.87
C ASP A 43 16.66 -3.10 -20.64
N LEU A 44 15.90 -3.27 -19.54
CA LEU A 44 15.12 -4.49 -19.25
C LEU A 44 13.91 -4.64 -20.18
N GLY A 45 13.57 -3.61 -20.96
CA GLY A 45 12.54 -3.65 -22.00
C GLY A 45 11.19 -3.05 -21.60
N TYR A 46 11.11 -2.39 -20.45
CA TYR A 46 9.96 -1.55 -20.14
C TYR A 46 9.96 -0.29 -21.01
N ASN A 47 8.80 0.09 -21.49
CA ASN A 47 8.62 1.30 -22.30
C ASN A 47 7.79 2.36 -21.58
N CYS A 48 7.36 2.07 -20.37
CA CYS A 48 6.51 2.95 -19.57
C CYS A 48 6.87 2.87 -18.08
N VAL A 49 6.66 3.98 -17.36
CA VAL A 49 6.69 4.01 -15.89
C VAL A 49 5.44 4.71 -15.37
N ASP A 50 4.94 4.28 -14.23
CA ASP A 50 3.94 5.03 -13.48
C ASP A 50 4.58 5.71 -12.27
N ILE A 51 4.16 6.93 -12.01
CA ILE A 51 4.79 7.82 -11.03
C ILE A 51 3.71 8.47 -10.18
N TYR A 52 3.74 8.18 -8.88
CA TYR A 52 3.00 8.97 -7.90
C TYR A 52 3.73 10.26 -7.55
N PHE A 53 2.97 11.29 -7.21
CA PHE A 53 3.48 12.58 -6.72
C PHE A 53 2.88 12.85 -5.34
N PRO A 54 3.61 12.54 -4.24
CA PRO A 54 3.06 12.68 -2.90
C PRO A 54 2.93 14.15 -2.50
N TRP A 55 1.71 14.58 -2.20
CA TRP A 55 1.45 15.95 -1.82
C TRP A 55 2.21 16.37 -0.56
N ASN A 56 2.13 15.60 0.55
CA ASN A 56 2.82 15.92 1.80
C ASN A 56 4.36 15.84 1.73
N PHE A 57 4.91 15.24 0.68
CA PHE A 57 6.35 15.26 0.41
C PHE A 57 6.79 16.61 -0.15
N HIS A 58 5.96 17.22 -0.98
CA HIS A 58 6.25 18.50 -1.62
C HIS A 58 5.79 19.68 -0.79
N GLU A 59 4.66 19.62 -0.13
CA GLU A 59 4.20 20.64 0.81
C GLU A 59 4.64 20.21 2.23
N THR A 60 5.78 20.78 2.69
CA THR A 60 6.42 20.41 3.96
C THR A 60 5.79 21.08 5.17
N GLU A 61 5.21 22.27 4.96
CA GLU A 61 4.39 23.02 5.90
C GLU A 61 3.24 23.70 5.13
N PRO A 62 2.14 24.10 5.78
CA PRO A 62 1.00 24.72 5.08
C PRO A 62 1.41 25.88 4.17
N GLY A 63 1.25 25.72 2.86
CA GLY A 63 1.60 26.69 1.84
C GLY A 63 3.07 26.74 1.42
N MET A 64 3.94 25.93 2.02
CA MET A 64 5.37 25.88 1.68
C MET A 64 5.68 24.66 0.79
N PHE A 65 5.76 24.91 -0.51
CA PHE A 65 6.08 23.88 -1.49
C PHE A 65 7.58 23.86 -1.82
N ASP A 66 8.13 22.64 -1.93
CA ASP A 66 9.51 22.39 -2.32
C ASP A 66 9.58 21.42 -3.51
N PHE A 67 10.28 21.84 -4.56
CA PHE A 67 10.56 21.06 -5.79
C PHE A 67 12.06 21.04 -6.08
N THR A 68 12.88 20.98 -5.05
CA THR A 68 14.34 20.93 -5.18
C THR A 68 14.91 19.59 -4.71
N GLU A 69 16.14 19.29 -5.02
CA GLU A 69 16.86 18.07 -4.63
C GLU A 69 16.04 16.81 -4.92
N GLU A 70 15.74 15.98 -3.94
CA GLU A 70 14.94 14.75 -4.09
C GLU A 70 13.47 15.02 -4.44
N ARG A 71 13.03 16.30 -4.41
CA ARG A 71 11.69 16.76 -4.80
C ARG A 71 11.62 17.37 -6.20
N ASP A 72 12.72 17.32 -6.96
CA ASP A 72 12.84 17.92 -8.29
C ASP A 72 12.13 17.06 -9.36
N VAL A 73 10.81 17.22 -9.41
CA VAL A 73 9.92 16.52 -10.36
C VAL A 73 10.31 16.81 -11.82
N ASP A 74 10.66 18.05 -12.13
CA ASP A 74 11.00 18.46 -13.50
C ASP A 74 12.21 17.69 -14.02
N SER A 75 13.27 17.60 -13.21
CA SER A 75 14.47 16.80 -13.57
C SER A 75 14.16 15.31 -13.67
N PHE A 76 13.30 14.77 -12.81
CA PHE A 76 12.94 13.35 -12.84
C PHE A 76 12.16 13.00 -14.12
N LEU A 77 11.17 13.80 -14.49
CA LEU A 77 10.41 13.59 -15.74
C LEU A 77 11.30 13.71 -16.97
N LYS A 78 12.26 14.65 -16.96
CA LYS A 78 13.27 14.76 -18.03
C LYS A 78 14.16 13.51 -18.15
N ILE A 79 14.54 12.90 -17.03
CA ILE A 79 15.28 11.63 -17.03
C ILE A 79 14.46 10.51 -17.69
N CYS A 80 13.14 10.45 -17.45
CA CYS A 80 12.26 9.50 -18.14
C CYS A 80 12.24 9.75 -19.65
N GLU A 81 12.16 11.01 -20.09
CA GLU A 81 12.24 11.38 -21.50
C GLU A 81 13.54 10.94 -22.16
N GLU A 82 14.67 11.23 -21.51
CA GLU A 82 16.01 10.88 -21.99
C GLU A 82 16.22 9.36 -22.14
N ASN A 83 15.47 8.55 -21.37
CA ASN A 83 15.49 7.10 -21.42
C ASN A 83 14.35 6.48 -22.25
N ASN A 84 13.60 7.28 -23.02
CA ASN A 84 12.48 6.86 -23.86
C ASN A 84 11.38 6.11 -23.08
N LEU A 85 11.13 6.48 -21.84
CA LEU A 85 10.09 5.93 -21.00
C LEU A 85 8.86 6.81 -21.07
N TYR A 86 7.73 6.27 -21.51
CA TYR A 86 6.44 6.92 -21.34
C TYR A 86 6.10 7.01 -19.85
N VAL A 87 5.28 7.99 -19.48
CA VAL A 87 4.90 8.24 -18.09
C VAL A 87 3.39 8.22 -17.93
N VAL A 88 2.91 7.42 -16.99
CA VAL A 88 1.58 7.51 -16.42
C VAL A 88 1.69 8.36 -15.14
N ALA A 89 1.23 9.62 -15.19
CA ALA A 89 1.33 10.54 -14.07
C ALA A 89 0.16 10.35 -13.09
N ARG A 90 0.45 10.24 -11.79
CA ARG A 90 -0.53 9.94 -10.74
C ARG A 90 -0.43 10.96 -9.59
N PRO A 91 -0.89 12.24 -9.78
CA PRO A 91 -0.75 13.32 -8.79
C PRO A 91 -1.73 13.23 -7.61
N GLY A 92 -2.56 12.23 -7.52
CA GLY A 92 -3.56 12.07 -6.48
C GLY A 92 -4.79 12.96 -6.67
N PRO A 93 -5.28 13.63 -5.58
CA PRO A 93 -4.61 14.09 -4.34
C PRO A 93 -4.22 13.00 -3.34
N TYR A 94 -4.98 11.93 -3.23
CA TYR A 94 -4.67 10.73 -2.45
C TYR A 94 -4.03 9.67 -3.36
N ILE A 95 -2.98 9.01 -2.87
CA ILE A 95 -2.23 8.01 -3.65
C ILE A 95 -2.11 6.65 -2.98
N CYS A 96 -2.57 6.46 -1.75
CA CYS A 96 -2.31 5.27 -0.92
C CYS A 96 -0.80 5.00 -0.75
N SER A 97 -0.23 4.18 -1.60
CA SER A 97 1.21 3.92 -1.79
C SER A 97 1.95 3.55 -0.50
N GLU A 98 1.26 3.00 0.52
CA GLU A 98 1.82 2.72 1.85
C GLU A 98 2.67 3.91 2.37
N TRP A 99 2.18 5.13 2.12
CA TRP A 99 2.79 6.39 2.48
C TRP A 99 1.94 7.12 3.52
N ASP A 100 2.56 7.91 4.41
CA ASP A 100 1.85 8.62 5.48
C ASP A 100 0.60 9.34 4.97
N GLY A 101 -0.58 8.98 5.50
CA GLY A 101 -1.86 9.57 5.14
C GLY A 101 -2.28 9.38 3.67
N GLY A 102 -1.68 8.41 2.94
CA GLY A 102 -1.87 8.29 1.50
C GLY A 102 -1.42 9.54 0.76
N ALA A 103 -0.41 10.22 1.27
CA ALA A 103 0.20 11.47 0.83
C ALA A 103 -0.63 12.74 1.07
N LEU A 104 -1.76 12.66 1.74
CA LEU A 104 -2.47 13.87 2.18
C LEU A 104 -1.70 14.52 3.34
N PRO A 105 -1.49 15.85 3.34
CA PRO A 105 -0.85 16.55 4.45
C PRO A 105 -1.66 16.44 5.74
N SER A 106 -0.97 16.33 6.89
CA SER A 106 -1.61 16.16 8.20
C SER A 106 -2.65 17.26 8.50
N TRP A 107 -2.38 18.51 8.15
CA TRP A 107 -3.32 19.62 8.34
C TRP A 107 -4.56 19.53 7.44
N VAL A 108 -4.44 18.93 6.25
CA VAL A 108 -5.59 18.65 5.38
C VAL A 108 -6.43 17.52 5.98
N ILE A 109 -5.79 16.45 6.43
CA ILE A 109 -6.47 15.30 7.06
C ILE A 109 -7.26 15.73 8.29
N CYS A 110 -6.66 16.56 9.15
CA CYS A 110 -7.27 16.95 10.43
C CYS A 110 -8.43 17.94 10.28
N ASN A 111 -8.39 18.82 9.26
CA ASN A 111 -9.27 19.99 9.18
C ASN A 111 -10.37 19.88 8.12
N HIS A 112 -10.35 18.86 7.23
CA HIS A 112 -11.27 18.79 6.09
C HIS A 112 -11.96 17.43 5.97
N ASP A 113 -13.06 17.41 5.24
CA ASP A 113 -13.71 16.16 4.80
C ASP A 113 -13.01 15.66 3.54
N ILE A 114 -11.92 14.91 3.78
CA ILE A 114 -11.02 14.41 2.74
C ILE A 114 -11.72 13.46 1.78
N ARG A 115 -11.26 13.42 0.51
CA ARG A 115 -11.73 12.51 -0.54
C ARG A 115 -13.25 12.60 -0.78
N GLN A 116 -13.82 13.82 -0.62
CA GLN A 116 -15.22 14.12 -0.81
C GLN A 116 -15.40 15.30 -1.78
N ASN A 117 -16.60 15.45 -2.32
CA ASN A 117 -17.02 16.67 -3.04
C ASN A 117 -17.33 17.80 -2.03
N ASP A 118 -16.31 18.14 -1.23
CA ASP A 118 -16.38 19.21 -0.21
C ASP A 118 -15.61 20.45 -0.68
N GLU A 119 -16.24 21.61 -0.64
CA GLU A 119 -15.68 22.87 -1.17
C GLU A 119 -14.35 23.25 -0.50
N LYS A 120 -14.24 23.02 0.81
CA LYS A 120 -13.02 23.39 1.56
C LYS A 120 -11.88 22.43 1.24
N TYR A 121 -12.17 21.13 1.18
CA TYR A 121 -11.19 20.12 0.77
C TYR A 121 -10.73 20.34 -0.67
N LEU A 122 -11.67 20.61 -1.59
CA LEU A 122 -11.35 20.88 -3.00
C LEU A 122 -10.52 22.18 -3.17
N ALA A 123 -10.67 23.17 -2.30
CA ALA A 123 -9.82 24.35 -2.31
C ALA A 123 -8.36 24.01 -1.94
N GLU A 124 -8.14 23.09 -1.00
CA GLU A 124 -6.80 22.57 -0.67
C GLU A 124 -6.22 21.74 -1.83
N VAL A 125 -7.04 20.86 -2.43
CA VAL A 125 -6.63 20.09 -3.61
C VAL A 125 -6.24 21.00 -4.77
N LYS A 126 -7.01 22.06 -5.00
CA LYS A 126 -6.67 23.06 -6.01
C LYS A 126 -5.30 23.68 -5.75
N ARG A 127 -4.98 24.04 -4.51
CA ARG A 127 -3.68 24.56 -4.12
C ARG A 127 -2.54 23.58 -4.42
N TRP A 128 -2.74 22.29 -4.19
CA TRP A 128 -1.80 21.24 -4.61
C TRP A 128 -1.66 21.18 -6.14
N TYR A 129 -2.77 21.14 -6.86
CA TYR A 129 -2.78 21.08 -8.31
C TYR A 129 -2.19 22.33 -8.97
N ASP A 130 -2.38 23.52 -8.39
CA ASP A 130 -1.75 24.77 -8.84
C ASP A 130 -0.21 24.69 -8.86
N ASN A 131 0.39 23.81 -8.05
CA ASN A 131 1.83 23.64 -7.96
C ASN A 131 2.38 22.47 -8.78
N ILE A 132 1.72 21.31 -8.76
CA ILE A 132 2.25 20.09 -9.41
C ILE A 132 1.84 19.98 -10.88
N LEU A 133 0.58 20.29 -11.23
CA LEU A 133 0.08 20.11 -12.59
C LEU A 133 0.80 20.95 -13.65
N PRO A 134 1.19 22.22 -13.39
CA PRO A 134 2.00 22.97 -14.35
C PRO A 134 3.36 22.31 -14.66
N ILE A 135 3.95 21.58 -13.72
CA ILE A 135 5.19 20.81 -13.97
C ILE A 135 4.86 19.63 -14.90
N ILE A 136 3.86 18.81 -14.54
CA ILE A 136 3.44 17.65 -15.34
C ILE A 136 3.01 18.08 -16.76
N ALA A 137 2.29 19.18 -16.88
CA ALA A 137 1.81 19.68 -18.17
C ALA A 137 2.93 20.03 -19.16
N ARG A 138 4.09 20.47 -18.68
CA ARG A 138 5.26 20.76 -19.55
C ARG A 138 5.87 19.47 -20.13
N HIS A 139 5.72 18.36 -19.46
CA HIS A 139 6.28 17.07 -19.82
C HIS A 139 5.28 16.13 -20.53
N GLN A 140 4.05 16.59 -20.79
CA GLN A 140 3.08 15.78 -21.53
C GLN A 140 3.43 15.69 -23.01
N ILE A 141 3.09 14.58 -23.62
CA ILE A 141 3.24 14.38 -25.06
C ILE A 141 2.26 15.29 -25.80
N GLY A 142 2.72 16.03 -26.82
CA GLY A 142 1.89 17.01 -27.52
C GLY A 142 2.40 17.33 -28.93
N GLU A 143 1.66 18.19 -29.66
CA GLU A 143 2.07 18.59 -31.02
C GLU A 143 3.39 19.37 -31.00
N ASP A 144 3.60 20.16 -29.93
CA ASP A 144 4.74 21.06 -29.78
C ASP A 144 5.74 20.59 -28.71
N SER A 145 5.59 19.36 -28.15
CA SER A 145 6.41 18.87 -27.05
C SER A 145 6.81 17.41 -27.25
N ASN A 146 8.07 17.11 -26.93
CA ASN A 146 8.60 15.75 -26.89
C ASN A 146 8.49 15.12 -25.50
N GLY A 147 7.55 15.57 -24.69
CA GLY A 147 7.32 15.05 -23.34
C GLY A 147 6.95 13.58 -23.33
N SER A 148 7.08 12.97 -22.18
CA SER A 148 6.86 11.53 -21.96
C SER A 148 5.52 11.21 -21.30
N VAL A 149 4.88 12.18 -20.64
CA VAL A 149 3.59 11.95 -19.96
C VAL A 149 2.49 11.67 -20.98
N ILE A 150 1.88 10.51 -20.89
CA ILE A 150 0.87 10.01 -21.84
C ILE A 150 -0.52 9.83 -21.24
N LEU A 151 -0.62 9.63 -19.95
CA LEU A 151 -1.87 9.44 -19.20
C LEU A 151 -1.77 10.15 -17.86
N LEU A 152 -2.90 10.62 -17.32
CA LEU A 152 -2.97 11.17 -15.98
C LEU A 152 -4.10 10.52 -15.19
N GLN A 153 -3.76 9.96 -14.02
CA GLN A 153 -4.73 9.39 -13.08
C GLN A 153 -5.26 10.47 -12.14
N LEU A 154 -6.56 10.46 -11.96
CA LEU A 154 -7.26 11.25 -10.95
C LEU A 154 -7.57 10.36 -9.76
N GLU A 155 -7.21 10.79 -8.54
CA GLU A 155 -7.44 10.03 -7.32
C GLU A 155 -6.74 8.65 -7.31
N ASN A 156 -7.02 7.80 -6.33
CA ASN A 156 -6.55 6.43 -6.30
C ASN A 156 -7.54 5.53 -5.55
N GLU A 157 -8.02 4.46 -6.22
CA GLU A 157 -8.85 3.41 -5.62
C GLU A 157 -10.01 3.96 -4.74
N LEU A 158 -10.73 4.96 -5.26
CA LEU A 158 -11.81 5.61 -4.52
C LEU A 158 -12.94 4.64 -4.13
N ASP A 159 -13.05 3.50 -4.80
CA ASP A 159 -14.03 2.45 -4.50
C ASP A 159 -13.82 1.74 -3.16
N PHE A 160 -12.65 1.89 -2.52
CA PHE A 160 -12.44 1.50 -1.13
C PHE A 160 -13.03 2.53 -0.15
N PHE A 161 -13.05 3.79 -0.51
CA PHE A 161 -13.45 4.89 0.37
C PHE A 161 -14.96 5.15 0.32
N ASP A 162 -15.51 5.74 1.39
CA ASP A 162 -16.93 6.13 1.44
C ASP A 162 -17.13 7.55 0.93
N CYS A 163 -16.93 7.73 -0.38
CA CYS A 163 -17.21 9.00 -1.05
C CYS A 163 -18.72 9.10 -1.33
N GLN A 164 -19.35 10.17 -0.85
CA GLN A 164 -20.80 10.36 -0.93
C GLN A 164 -21.25 10.84 -2.33
N ASP A 165 -20.42 11.66 -2.99
CA ASP A 165 -20.67 12.17 -4.35
C ASP A 165 -19.44 11.94 -5.24
N VAL A 166 -19.30 10.71 -5.70
CA VAL A 166 -18.18 10.26 -6.53
C VAL A 166 -18.10 11.03 -7.84
N GLU A 167 -19.24 11.19 -8.54
CA GLU A 167 -19.30 11.86 -9.85
C GLU A 167 -18.91 13.34 -9.74
N GLY A 168 -19.45 14.05 -8.73
CA GLY A 168 -19.11 15.45 -8.48
C GLY A 168 -17.64 15.61 -8.07
N TYR A 169 -17.13 14.74 -7.21
CA TYR A 169 -15.73 14.79 -6.77
C TYR A 169 -14.75 14.58 -7.95
N ILE A 170 -14.90 13.51 -8.70
CA ILE A 170 -14.04 13.21 -9.85
C ILE A 170 -14.18 14.24 -10.97
N SER A 171 -15.38 14.78 -11.20
CA SER A 171 -15.59 15.88 -12.16
C SER A 171 -14.79 17.13 -11.78
N ASN A 172 -14.78 17.51 -10.50
CA ASN A 172 -13.97 18.63 -10.02
C ASN A 172 -12.46 18.40 -10.23
N LEU A 173 -11.96 17.19 -9.93
CA LEU A 173 -10.55 16.86 -10.18
C LEU A 173 -10.21 16.91 -11.68
N ARG A 174 -11.09 16.36 -12.53
CA ARG A 174 -10.95 16.42 -13.99
C ARG A 174 -10.87 17.86 -14.48
N ASP A 175 -11.84 18.68 -14.08
CA ASP A 175 -11.93 20.07 -14.53
C ASP A 175 -10.71 20.89 -14.07
N MET A 176 -10.26 20.71 -12.83
CA MET A 176 -8.99 21.28 -12.36
C MET A 176 -7.79 20.83 -13.22
N ALA A 177 -7.70 19.54 -13.59
CA ALA A 177 -6.62 19.06 -14.42
C ALA A 177 -6.63 19.71 -15.82
N LEU A 178 -7.80 19.81 -16.44
CA LEU A 178 -7.98 20.46 -17.74
C LEU A 178 -7.64 21.96 -17.69
N ASP A 179 -8.05 22.66 -16.63
CA ASP A 179 -7.77 24.08 -16.41
C ASP A 179 -6.27 24.36 -16.27
N HIS A 180 -5.49 23.40 -15.76
CA HIS A 180 -4.02 23.48 -15.67
C HIS A 180 -3.31 23.02 -16.95
N GLY A 181 -4.04 22.80 -18.02
CA GLY A 181 -3.49 22.52 -19.34
C GLY A 181 -3.12 21.06 -19.59
N ILE A 182 -3.63 20.14 -18.79
CA ILE A 182 -3.52 18.71 -19.07
C ILE A 182 -4.37 18.38 -20.31
N LYS A 183 -3.76 17.73 -21.30
CA LYS A 183 -4.37 17.37 -22.59
C LYS A 183 -4.34 15.89 -22.88
N VAL A 184 -3.57 15.13 -22.09
CA VAL A 184 -3.53 13.67 -22.18
C VAL A 184 -4.80 13.07 -21.59
N PRO A 185 -5.19 11.83 -21.97
CA PRO A 185 -6.38 11.20 -21.41
C PRO A 185 -6.32 11.07 -19.89
N LEU A 186 -7.46 11.30 -19.23
CA LEU A 186 -7.64 11.19 -17.80
C LEU A 186 -8.30 9.85 -17.45
N PHE A 187 -7.84 9.21 -16.37
CA PHE A 187 -8.42 7.95 -15.93
C PHE A 187 -8.50 7.86 -14.40
N THR A 188 -9.30 6.92 -13.89
CA THR A 188 -9.30 6.48 -12.50
C THR A 188 -9.06 4.98 -12.44
N CYS A 189 -8.58 4.47 -11.31
CA CYS A 189 -8.39 3.04 -11.10
C CYS A 189 -9.37 2.49 -10.04
N ALA A 190 -9.84 1.27 -10.28
CA ALA A 190 -10.71 0.55 -9.36
C ALA A 190 -9.93 -0.57 -8.66
N GLY A 191 -9.72 -0.46 -7.35
CA GLY A 191 -9.01 -1.46 -6.55
C GLY A 191 -9.89 -2.67 -6.17
N GLN A 192 -11.22 -2.51 -6.25
CA GLN A 192 -12.20 -3.57 -5.98
C GLN A 192 -12.99 -3.97 -7.24
N GLY A 193 -12.59 -3.47 -8.40
CA GLY A 193 -13.29 -3.68 -9.65
C GLY A 193 -14.57 -2.87 -9.81
N ASP A 194 -14.93 -2.01 -8.86
CA ASP A 194 -16.11 -1.14 -8.94
C ASP A 194 -15.78 0.18 -9.62
N ILE A 195 -15.79 0.17 -10.95
CA ILE A 195 -15.49 1.35 -11.77
C ILE A 195 -16.48 2.50 -11.57
N LYS A 196 -17.68 2.26 -11.03
CA LYS A 196 -18.63 3.33 -10.71
C LYS A 196 -18.19 4.06 -9.45
N ARG A 197 -17.88 3.32 -8.39
CA ARG A 197 -17.42 3.89 -7.12
C ARG A 197 -16.00 4.48 -7.21
N SER A 198 -15.19 4.03 -8.15
CA SER A 198 -13.86 4.64 -8.42
C SER A 198 -13.95 5.90 -9.30
N GLY A 199 -15.15 6.23 -9.84
CA GLY A 199 -15.35 7.39 -10.72
C GLY A 199 -15.02 7.15 -12.19
N GLY A 200 -14.73 5.91 -12.60
CA GLY A 200 -14.40 5.58 -14.00
C GLY A 200 -15.58 5.63 -14.97
N LEU A 201 -16.78 5.98 -14.50
CA LEU A 201 -17.94 6.27 -15.35
C LEU A 201 -18.25 7.78 -15.46
N THR A 202 -17.44 8.64 -14.83
CA THR A 202 -17.56 10.09 -14.96
C THR A 202 -17.22 10.52 -16.39
N ASP A 203 -17.99 11.47 -16.93
CA ASP A 203 -17.78 11.94 -18.30
C ASP A 203 -16.35 12.49 -18.51
N GLY A 204 -15.71 12.10 -19.62
CA GLY A 204 -14.32 12.47 -19.93
C GLY A 204 -13.25 11.75 -19.11
N VAL A 205 -13.60 10.76 -18.29
CA VAL A 205 -12.69 9.93 -17.50
C VAL A 205 -12.78 8.46 -17.95
N ILE A 206 -11.67 7.77 -17.99
CA ILE A 206 -11.56 6.39 -18.47
C ILE A 206 -11.34 5.46 -17.30
N PRO A 207 -12.01 4.30 -17.22
CA PRO A 207 -11.76 3.32 -16.18
C PRO A 207 -10.50 2.50 -16.43
N ALA A 208 -9.71 2.27 -15.39
CA ALA A 208 -8.68 1.25 -15.31
C ALA A 208 -8.90 0.37 -14.08
N TYR A 209 -8.16 -0.72 -13.98
CA TYR A 209 -8.29 -1.70 -12.91
C TYR A 209 -6.95 -1.93 -12.22
N ASN A 210 -7.02 -2.24 -10.92
CA ASN A 210 -5.90 -2.76 -10.15
C ASN A 210 -6.20 -4.22 -9.77
N PHE A 211 -5.25 -5.13 -10.01
CA PHE A 211 -5.41 -6.55 -9.72
C PHE A 211 -4.23 -7.07 -8.91
N TYR A 212 -4.51 -7.64 -7.75
CA TYR A 212 -3.53 -8.33 -6.93
C TYR A 212 -4.01 -9.75 -6.64
N PRO A 213 -3.91 -10.68 -7.63
CA PRO A 213 -4.41 -12.03 -7.46
C PRO A 213 -3.52 -12.85 -6.52
N THR A 214 -4.13 -13.79 -5.80
CA THR A 214 -3.38 -14.93 -5.31
C THR A 214 -2.93 -15.76 -6.52
N PHE A 215 -1.65 -16.13 -6.61
CA PHE A 215 -1.08 -16.81 -7.79
C PHE A 215 -1.78 -18.14 -8.14
N SER A 216 -2.33 -18.79 -7.12
CA SER A 216 -3.11 -20.03 -7.24
C SER A 216 -4.62 -19.82 -7.46
N ASP A 217 -5.09 -18.59 -7.67
CA ASP A 217 -6.52 -18.31 -7.90
C ASP A 217 -6.96 -18.82 -9.29
N PRO A 218 -7.81 -19.84 -9.36
CA PRO A 218 -8.31 -20.37 -10.64
C PRO A 218 -9.32 -19.44 -11.33
N ALA A 219 -9.92 -18.46 -10.60
CA ALA A 219 -10.91 -17.57 -11.13
C ALA A 219 -10.30 -16.32 -11.79
N PHE A 220 -9.02 -16.06 -11.59
CA PHE A 220 -8.39 -14.82 -12.04
C PHE A 220 -8.50 -14.61 -13.55
N ASP A 221 -8.14 -15.61 -14.37
CA ASP A 221 -8.22 -15.49 -15.83
C ASP A 221 -9.64 -15.31 -16.35
N TYR A 222 -10.60 -15.98 -15.73
CA TYR A 222 -12.01 -15.79 -16.04
C TYR A 222 -12.46 -14.36 -15.74
N ASN A 223 -12.09 -13.82 -14.58
CA ASN A 223 -12.39 -12.44 -14.21
C ASN A 223 -11.75 -11.45 -15.20
N LEU A 224 -10.47 -11.63 -15.57
CA LEU A 224 -9.82 -10.83 -16.60
C LEU A 224 -10.64 -10.81 -17.90
N SER A 225 -11.13 -11.96 -18.33
CA SER A 225 -11.94 -12.08 -19.55
C SER A 225 -13.24 -11.27 -19.48
N LEU A 226 -13.90 -11.27 -18.32
CA LEU A 226 -15.13 -10.50 -18.09
C LEU A 226 -14.88 -8.99 -18.15
N TYR A 227 -13.82 -8.50 -17.49
CA TYR A 227 -13.43 -7.09 -17.52
C TYR A 227 -13.00 -6.66 -18.91
N SER A 228 -12.19 -7.46 -19.60
CA SER A 228 -11.77 -7.20 -20.98
C SER A 228 -12.97 -7.04 -21.91
N LYS A 229 -13.91 -8.00 -21.90
CA LYS A 229 -15.15 -7.93 -22.69
C LYS A 229 -16.00 -6.70 -22.37
N TYR A 230 -16.09 -6.35 -21.09
CA TYR A 230 -16.86 -5.18 -20.65
C TYR A 230 -16.25 -3.88 -21.21
N ILE A 231 -14.94 -3.70 -21.09
CA ILE A 231 -14.24 -2.50 -21.56
C ILE A 231 -14.23 -2.41 -23.09
N GLN A 232 -14.02 -3.53 -23.78
CA GLN A 232 -14.10 -3.57 -25.25
C GLN A 232 -15.48 -3.18 -25.79
N LYS A 233 -16.57 -3.53 -25.11
CA LYS A 233 -17.93 -3.07 -25.46
C LYS A 233 -18.09 -1.56 -25.35
N LYS A 234 -17.29 -0.89 -24.51
CA LYS A 234 -17.26 0.57 -24.40
C LYS A 234 -16.37 1.24 -25.44
N GLY A 235 -15.69 0.46 -26.29
CA GLY A 235 -14.76 0.97 -27.30
C GLY A 235 -13.42 1.44 -26.73
N LEU A 236 -13.06 1.01 -25.52
CA LEU A 236 -11.87 1.42 -24.78
C LEU A 236 -10.84 0.30 -24.69
N PRO A 237 -9.54 0.62 -24.56
CA PRO A 237 -8.51 -0.37 -24.28
C PRO A 237 -8.62 -0.90 -22.85
N PHE A 238 -8.30 -2.18 -22.65
CA PHE A 238 -8.24 -2.76 -21.33
C PHE A 238 -6.95 -2.33 -20.63
N MET A 239 -7.04 -1.46 -19.63
CA MET A 239 -5.91 -0.91 -18.89
C MET A 239 -5.88 -1.49 -17.47
N ILE A 240 -4.74 -2.05 -17.10
CA ILE A 240 -4.44 -2.54 -15.77
C ILE A 240 -3.37 -1.60 -15.20
N SER A 241 -3.80 -0.69 -14.32
CA SER A 241 -2.95 0.38 -13.81
C SER A 241 -2.06 -0.06 -12.66
N GLU A 242 -2.45 -1.12 -11.94
CA GLU A 242 -1.61 -1.79 -10.96
C GLU A 242 -1.85 -3.29 -10.95
N THR A 243 -0.78 -4.05 -10.84
CA THR A 243 -0.84 -5.50 -10.67
C THR A 243 0.43 -6.01 -9.98
N ASP A 244 0.48 -7.33 -9.73
CA ASP A 244 1.66 -7.97 -9.18
C ASP A 244 2.88 -7.85 -10.13
N ARG A 245 4.07 -7.94 -9.56
CA ARG A 245 5.37 -7.75 -10.22
C ARG A 245 5.82 -8.94 -11.07
N LYS A 246 5.14 -10.08 -10.96
CA LYS A 246 5.56 -11.33 -11.62
C LYS A 246 5.13 -11.38 -13.08
N HIS A 247 6.08 -11.64 -13.97
CA HIS A 247 5.86 -11.56 -15.42
C HIS A 247 4.91 -12.65 -15.94
N PHE A 248 4.75 -13.77 -15.24
CA PHE A 248 3.71 -14.73 -15.60
C PHE A 248 2.29 -14.16 -15.39
N ILE A 249 2.07 -13.26 -14.42
CA ILE A 249 0.81 -12.52 -14.24
C ILE A 249 0.64 -11.53 -15.40
N LEU A 250 1.68 -10.71 -15.67
CA LEU A 250 1.63 -9.72 -16.79
C LEU A 250 1.35 -10.42 -18.14
N LYS A 251 1.91 -11.61 -18.35
CA LYS A 251 1.64 -12.42 -19.57
C LYS A 251 0.17 -12.86 -19.64
N ARG A 252 -0.42 -13.34 -18.52
CA ARG A 252 -1.84 -13.70 -18.45
C ARG A 252 -2.77 -12.51 -18.72
N GLU A 253 -2.45 -11.36 -18.15
CA GLU A 253 -3.18 -10.10 -18.34
C GLU A 253 -3.08 -9.60 -19.79
N MET A 254 -1.89 -9.64 -20.39
CA MET A 254 -1.67 -9.28 -21.77
C MET A 254 -2.49 -10.17 -22.70
N LEU A 255 -2.50 -11.48 -22.46
CA LEU A 255 -3.26 -12.45 -23.29
C LEU A 255 -4.77 -12.43 -23.00
N ALA A 256 -5.22 -11.75 -21.95
CA ALA A 256 -6.61 -11.38 -21.73
C ALA A 256 -6.98 -10.02 -22.39
N GLY A 257 -6.08 -9.40 -23.13
CA GLY A 257 -6.30 -8.14 -23.85
C GLY A 257 -5.77 -6.89 -23.17
N GLY A 258 -4.99 -7.02 -22.11
CA GLY A 258 -4.34 -5.90 -21.41
C GLY A 258 -3.42 -5.10 -22.35
N LYS A 259 -3.55 -3.77 -22.34
CA LYS A 259 -2.77 -2.83 -23.15
C LYS A 259 -1.88 -1.90 -22.32
N LEU A 260 -2.22 -1.68 -21.07
CA LEU A 260 -1.37 -1.14 -20.01
C LEU A 260 -1.22 -2.26 -18.97
N LEU A 261 0.02 -2.63 -18.67
CA LEU A 261 0.40 -3.67 -17.70
C LEU A 261 1.23 -3.01 -16.60
N GLY A 262 0.57 -2.49 -15.57
CA GLY A 262 1.14 -1.67 -14.52
C GLY A 262 1.71 -2.49 -13.38
N ALA A 263 2.89 -3.04 -13.53
CA ALA A 263 3.56 -3.80 -12.47
C ALA A 263 3.98 -2.88 -11.31
N TYR A 264 3.30 -3.03 -10.17
CA TYR A 264 3.49 -2.17 -9.02
C TYR A 264 4.84 -2.43 -8.33
N ASN A 265 5.52 -1.33 -7.95
CA ASN A 265 6.79 -1.34 -7.21
C ASN A 265 7.89 -2.22 -7.84
N GLN A 266 8.08 -2.14 -9.16
CA GLN A 266 9.16 -2.86 -9.84
C GLN A 266 10.55 -2.32 -9.48
N VAL A 267 10.63 -1.08 -9.02
CA VAL A 267 11.85 -0.48 -8.49
C VAL A 267 11.64 -0.21 -7.01
N SER A 268 12.29 -1.00 -6.18
CA SER A 268 12.24 -0.87 -4.73
C SER A 268 12.86 0.46 -4.26
N GLY A 269 12.40 0.96 -3.13
CA GLY A 269 12.82 2.24 -2.60
C GLY A 269 12.82 2.29 -1.07
N THR A 270 12.99 3.48 -0.51
CA THR A 270 13.08 3.71 0.92
C THR A 270 12.09 4.81 1.33
N ASN A 271 11.29 4.57 2.36
CA ASN A 271 10.48 5.60 2.99
C ASN A 271 11.37 6.43 3.93
N PHE A 272 12.05 7.41 3.37
CA PHE A 272 12.89 8.33 4.13
C PHE A 272 12.08 9.21 5.06
N SER A 273 12.74 9.81 6.07
CA SER A 273 12.13 10.76 7.01
C SER A 273 10.96 10.13 7.81
N TYR A 274 9.84 10.82 7.94
CA TYR A 274 8.69 10.46 8.78
C TYR A 274 7.46 10.08 7.95
N TYR A 275 7.66 9.49 6.78
CA TYR A 275 6.58 9.19 5.83
C TYR A 275 6.05 7.74 5.92
N GLN A 276 6.41 6.99 6.96
CA GLN A 276 5.84 5.66 7.22
C GLN A 276 4.38 5.76 7.68
N SER A 277 3.62 4.70 7.46
CA SER A 277 2.22 4.57 7.86
C SER A 277 2.02 3.55 8.98
N VAL A 278 0.88 3.59 9.66
CA VAL A 278 0.47 2.64 10.72
C VAL A 278 -0.65 1.70 10.30
N ASN A 279 -1.03 1.69 9.05
CA ASN A 279 -2.07 0.81 8.55
C ASN A 279 -1.72 0.35 7.14
N ASN A 280 -1.31 -0.90 7.01
CA ASN A 280 -1.00 -1.51 5.71
C ASN A 280 -2.21 -2.33 5.24
N TRP A 281 -2.73 -1.97 4.05
CA TRP A 281 -3.85 -2.64 3.40
C TRP A 281 -5.08 -2.86 4.30
N GLY A 282 -5.40 -1.86 5.13
CA GLY A 282 -6.52 -1.91 6.05
C GLY A 282 -6.30 -2.78 7.28
N ASN A 283 -5.07 -3.21 7.54
CA ASN A 283 -4.68 -3.93 8.73
C ASN A 283 -4.15 -2.93 9.77
N PRO A 284 -4.95 -2.55 10.79
CA PRO A 284 -4.52 -1.63 11.83
C PRO A 284 -3.37 -2.25 12.62
N LEU A 285 -2.43 -1.40 13.09
CA LEU A 285 -1.21 -1.80 13.78
C LEU A 285 -0.13 -2.45 12.90
N SER A 286 -0.38 -2.67 11.63
CA SER A 286 0.66 -3.03 10.67
C SER A 286 1.47 -1.80 10.31
N LEU A 287 2.69 -1.75 10.79
CA LEU A 287 3.62 -0.67 10.50
C LEU A 287 4.30 -0.88 9.14
N ILE A 288 4.45 0.19 8.37
CA ILE A 288 5.22 0.14 7.14
C ILE A 288 6.70 0.23 7.47
N CYS A 289 7.48 -0.70 6.94
CA CYS A 289 8.93 -0.71 7.05
C CYS A 289 9.56 0.50 6.36
N THR A 290 10.76 0.88 6.82
CA THR A 290 11.55 1.90 6.13
C THR A 290 11.90 1.46 4.72
N LEU A 291 12.33 0.23 4.55
CA LEU A 291 12.65 -0.33 3.23
C LEU A 291 11.35 -0.73 2.52
N TYR A 292 11.04 -0.04 1.43
CA TYR A 292 9.85 -0.30 0.61
C TYR A 292 10.22 -1.23 -0.54
N ASP A 293 10.23 -2.53 -0.23
CA ASP A 293 10.66 -3.59 -1.13
C ASP A 293 9.65 -4.75 -1.11
N PHE A 294 9.09 -5.07 -2.26
CA PHE A 294 8.12 -6.15 -2.46
C PHE A 294 8.63 -7.16 -3.49
N ASP A 295 9.92 -7.47 -3.52
CA ASP A 295 10.55 -8.33 -4.52
C ASP A 295 10.38 -7.82 -5.96
N GLY A 296 10.56 -6.50 -6.18
CA GLY A 296 10.63 -5.89 -7.50
C GLY A 296 11.82 -6.39 -8.31
N ILE A 297 11.85 -6.02 -9.59
CA ILE A 297 12.98 -6.42 -10.45
C ILE A 297 14.27 -5.71 -10.12
N ILE A 298 14.21 -4.51 -9.50
CA ILE A 298 15.37 -3.71 -9.12
C ILE A 298 15.28 -3.41 -7.62
N ASP A 299 16.26 -3.83 -6.84
CA ASP A 299 16.34 -3.58 -5.40
C ASP A 299 16.78 -2.15 -5.05
N ASN A 300 16.83 -1.83 -3.76
CA ASN A 300 17.21 -0.50 -3.27
C ASN A 300 18.66 -0.12 -3.61
N LEU A 301 19.56 -1.08 -3.88
CA LEU A 301 20.95 -0.84 -4.30
C LEU A 301 21.11 -0.79 -5.82
N GLY A 302 20.04 -1.11 -6.60
CA GLY A 302 20.07 -1.17 -8.04
C GLY A 302 20.50 -2.49 -8.65
N HIS A 303 20.49 -3.50 -7.84
CA HIS A 303 20.73 -4.84 -8.33
C HIS A 303 19.41 -5.46 -8.81
N CYS A 304 19.50 -6.34 -9.79
CA CYS A 304 18.33 -7.02 -10.33
C CYS A 304 18.03 -8.33 -9.58
N SER A 305 16.75 -8.60 -9.36
CA SER A 305 16.30 -9.95 -9.03
C SER A 305 16.33 -10.84 -10.29
N LYS A 306 16.16 -12.14 -10.11
CA LYS A 306 16.04 -13.08 -11.25
C LYS A 306 14.80 -12.84 -12.10
N GLU A 307 13.80 -12.18 -11.57
CA GLU A 307 12.59 -11.76 -12.31
C GLU A 307 12.91 -10.81 -13.48
N ALA A 308 14.06 -10.13 -13.45
CA ALA A 308 14.54 -9.31 -14.58
C ALA A 308 14.76 -10.12 -15.87
N ASP A 309 15.10 -11.41 -15.76
CA ASP A 309 15.24 -12.30 -16.92
C ASP A 309 13.85 -12.56 -17.57
N GLU A 310 12.79 -12.67 -16.78
CA GLU A 310 11.41 -12.79 -17.29
C GLU A 310 10.93 -11.49 -17.95
N ALA A 311 11.35 -10.32 -17.43
CA ALA A 311 11.08 -9.03 -18.05
C ALA A 311 11.67 -8.97 -19.47
N LEU A 312 12.91 -9.42 -19.63
CA LEU A 312 13.58 -9.48 -20.95
C LEU A 312 12.79 -10.38 -21.92
N LEU A 313 12.36 -11.55 -21.48
CA LEU A 313 11.59 -12.48 -22.31
C LEU A 313 10.21 -11.92 -22.71
N LEU A 314 9.47 -11.33 -21.75
CA LEU A 314 8.16 -10.73 -22.03
C LEU A 314 8.28 -9.54 -22.98
N SER A 315 9.27 -8.68 -22.78
CA SER A 315 9.50 -7.53 -23.67
C SER A 315 9.90 -7.97 -25.08
N GLU A 316 10.70 -9.04 -25.24
CA GLU A 316 11.05 -9.59 -26.56
C GLU A 316 9.84 -10.24 -27.24
N LEU A 317 8.98 -10.95 -26.47
CA LEU A 317 7.70 -11.48 -26.98
C LEU A 317 6.83 -10.36 -27.58
N ILE A 318 6.64 -9.26 -26.83
CA ILE A 318 5.87 -8.08 -27.29
C ILE A 318 6.48 -7.53 -28.58
N LYS A 319 7.80 -7.41 -28.65
CA LYS A 319 8.53 -6.88 -29.81
C LYS A 319 8.41 -7.79 -31.04
N VAL A 320 8.53 -9.10 -30.86
CA VAL A 320 8.45 -10.10 -31.97
C VAL A 320 7.09 -10.07 -32.66
N TYR A 321 6.01 -9.97 -31.88
CA TYR A 321 4.65 -9.88 -32.44
C TYR A 321 4.28 -8.45 -32.85
N GLY A 322 4.91 -7.44 -32.26
CA GLY A 322 4.77 -6.04 -32.65
C GLY A 322 3.31 -5.61 -32.77
N ARG A 323 2.97 -4.95 -33.89
CA ARG A 323 1.61 -4.48 -34.18
C ARG A 323 0.55 -5.60 -34.13
N GLY A 324 0.92 -6.83 -34.52
CA GLY A 324 -0.01 -7.97 -34.45
C GLY A 324 -0.60 -8.15 -33.07
N LEU A 325 0.23 -8.04 -32.03
CA LEU A 325 -0.18 -8.16 -30.63
C LEU A 325 -0.69 -6.83 -30.06
N SER A 326 0.01 -5.71 -30.33
CA SER A 326 -0.35 -4.40 -29.79
C SER A 326 -1.74 -3.93 -30.24
N ALA A 327 -2.13 -4.21 -31.48
CA ALA A 327 -3.47 -3.96 -32.02
C ALA A 327 -4.40 -5.19 -31.98
N GLY A 328 -3.95 -6.29 -31.37
CA GLY A 328 -4.74 -7.50 -31.23
C GLY A 328 -5.90 -7.34 -30.25
N GLU A 329 -6.96 -8.13 -30.42
CA GLU A 329 -8.16 -8.09 -29.60
C GLU A 329 -8.36 -9.42 -28.87
N TYR A 330 -8.84 -9.32 -27.62
CA TYR A 330 -9.31 -10.50 -26.89
C TYR A 330 -10.41 -11.23 -27.69
N CYS A 331 -10.35 -12.54 -27.71
CA CYS A 331 -11.37 -13.37 -28.36
C CYS A 331 -11.72 -14.60 -27.53
N ASP A 332 -13.00 -14.96 -27.53
CA ASP A 332 -13.45 -16.24 -27.01
C ASP A 332 -13.25 -17.32 -28.07
N ILE A 333 -12.58 -18.41 -27.69
CA ILE A 333 -12.46 -19.60 -28.49
C ILE A 333 -12.66 -20.84 -27.63
N GLU A 334 -13.10 -21.94 -28.19
CA GLU A 334 -13.04 -23.23 -27.52
C GLU A 334 -11.57 -23.59 -27.24
N ALA A 335 -11.31 -24.26 -26.13
CA ALA A 335 -9.98 -24.65 -25.73
C ALA A 335 -9.37 -25.58 -26.82
N PRO A 336 -8.29 -25.14 -27.50
CA PRO A 336 -7.68 -25.92 -28.58
C PRO A 336 -6.88 -27.11 -28.04
N ILE A 337 -6.48 -27.06 -26.78
CA ILE A 337 -5.77 -28.09 -26.03
C ILE A 337 -6.40 -28.27 -24.66
N GLN A 338 -6.35 -29.49 -24.14
CA GLN A 338 -6.83 -29.85 -22.81
C GLN A 338 -5.76 -30.69 -22.11
N PHE A 339 -5.60 -30.46 -20.82
CA PHE A 339 -4.63 -31.16 -19.98
C PHE A 339 -5.36 -32.17 -19.08
N THR A 340 -4.67 -33.24 -18.75
CA THR A 340 -5.14 -34.22 -17.77
C THR A 340 -4.82 -33.81 -16.34
N GLU A 341 -3.80 -32.99 -16.17
CA GLU A 341 -3.35 -32.45 -14.90
C GLU A 341 -4.27 -31.30 -14.46
N LYS A 342 -4.60 -31.30 -13.17
CA LYS A 342 -5.37 -30.21 -12.56
C LYS A 342 -4.53 -28.93 -12.54
N ASN A 343 -5.23 -27.80 -12.48
CA ASN A 343 -4.61 -26.48 -12.34
C ASN A 343 -3.73 -26.03 -13.53
N ILE A 344 -3.71 -26.82 -14.61
CA ILE A 344 -3.08 -26.46 -15.88
C ILE A 344 -4.17 -26.40 -16.95
N GLU A 345 -4.32 -25.25 -17.57
CA GLU A 345 -5.39 -25.07 -18.56
C GLU A 345 -5.10 -23.98 -19.58
N PHE A 346 -5.77 -24.06 -20.72
CA PHE A 346 -5.99 -22.93 -21.60
C PHE A 346 -6.93 -21.93 -20.93
N THR A 347 -6.62 -20.64 -21.01
CA THR A 347 -7.44 -19.61 -20.34
C THR A 347 -7.99 -18.57 -21.29
N ASN A 348 -7.13 -17.89 -22.05
CA ASN A 348 -7.48 -16.72 -22.85
C ASN A 348 -6.81 -16.77 -24.24
N ALA A 349 -7.32 -16.00 -25.18
CA ALA A 349 -6.76 -15.85 -26.50
C ALA A 349 -6.85 -14.42 -27.03
N ILE A 350 -5.86 -14.03 -27.82
CA ILE A 350 -5.82 -12.78 -28.57
C ILE A 350 -5.86 -13.10 -30.06
N ASN A 351 -6.79 -12.51 -30.82
CA ASN A 351 -6.70 -12.41 -32.26
C ASN A 351 -5.62 -11.40 -32.60
N LEU A 352 -4.57 -11.84 -33.27
CA LEU A 352 -3.53 -10.94 -33.80
C LEU A 352 -4.14 -10.05 -34.89
N ALA A 353 -3.75 -8.78 -34.91
CA ALA A 353 -4.22 -7.82 -35.88
C ALA A 353 -3.88 -8.30 -37.32
N ASP A 354 -4.60 -7.77 -38.31
CA ASP A 354 -4.43 -8.05 -39.74
C ASP A 354 -4.64 -9.54 -40.09
N ASP A 355 -5.49 -10.23 -39.37
CA ASP A 355 -5.85 -11.65 -39.54
C ASP A 355 -4.63 -12.59 -39.53
N LYS A 356 -3.62 -12.27 -38.70
CA LYS A 356 -2.36 -13.03 -38.57
C LYS A 356 -2.43 -14.27 -37.72
N GLY A 357 -3.60 -14.68 -37.24
CA GLY A 357 -3.79 -15.83 -36.35
C GLY A 357 -4.02 -15.41 -34.90
N LYS A 358 -3.62 -16.27 -33.97
CA LYS A 358 -3.91 -16.06 -32.53
C LYS A 358 -2.68 -16.34 -31.68
N LEU A 359 -2.67 -15.70 -30.51
CA LEU A 359 -1.88 -16.15 -29.36
C LEU A 359 -2.85 -16.68 -28.30
N ILE A 360 -2.52 -17.83 -27.76
CA ILE A 360 -3.29 -18.46 -26.69
C ILE A 360 -2.50 -18.47 -25.39
N CYS A 361 -3.19 -18.27 -24.28
CA CYS A 361 -2.64 -18.40 -22.95
C CYS A 361 -2.86 -19.81 -22.40
N VAL A 362 -1.77 -20.46 -22.01
CA VAL A 362 -1.78 -21.69 -21.23
C VAL A 362 -1.05 -21.41 -19.92
N ARG A 363 -1.67 -21.73 -18.78
CA ARG A 363 -1.07 -21.44 -17.48
C ARG A 363 -1.09 -22.63 -16.54
N SER A 364 -0.16 -22.59 -15.58
CA SER A 364 -0.14 -23.43 -14.38
C SER A 364 -0.33 -22.54 -13.14
N ILE A 365 -1.19 -22.95 -12.20
CA ILE A 365 -1.30 -22.36 -10.87
C ILE A 365 -0.77 -23.30 -9.78
N GLU A 366 0.06 -24.28 -10.15
CA GLU A 366 0.75 -25.15 -9.21
C GLU A 366 1.92 -24.44 -8.54
N ASP A 367 2.11 -24.70 -7.26
CA ASP A 367 3.22 -24.21 -6.44
C ASP A 367 4.46 -25.11 -6.58
N GLY A 368 4.84 -25.42 -7.82
CA GLY A 368 5.96 -26.31 -8.15
C GLY A 368 6.03 -26.65 -9.64
N GLU A 369 7.12 -27.33 -10.02
CA GLU A 369 7.31 -27.80 -11.38
C GLU A 369 6.34 -28.94 -11.72
N VAL A 370 5.76 -28.91 -12.92
CA VAL A 370 4.82 -29.93 -13.42
C VAL A 370 5.12 -30.26 -14.86
N LEU A 371 5.17 -31.57 -15.17
CA LEU A 371 5.14 -32.10 -16.53
C LEU A 371 3.70 -32.46 -16.89
N ALA A 372 3.10 -31.72 -17.80
CA ALA A 372 1.72 -31.90 -18.22
C ALA A 372 1.62 -32.59 -19.59
N HIS A 373 0.58 -33.38 -19.75
CA HIS A 373 0.33 -34.16 -20.96
C HIS A 373 -0.88 -33.63 -21.71
N THR A 374 -0.75 -33.42 -23.00
CA THR A 374 -1.84 -32.94 -23.85
C THR A 374 -1.73 -33.45 -25.27
N SER A 375 -2.68 -33.06 -26.10
CA SER A 375 -2.64 -33.36 -27.53
C SER A 375 -3.27 -32.23 -28.35
N PHE A 376 -2.79 -32.07 -29.57
CA PHE A 376 -3.36 -31.17 -30.54
C PHE A 376 -3.57 -31.94 -31.86
N GLU A 377 -4.81 -31.94 -32.38
CA GLU A 377 -5.20 -32.64 -33.59
C GLU A 377 -4.68 -34.09 -33.67
N GLY A 378 -4.75 -34.83 -32.55
CA GLY A 378 -4.33 -36.22 -32.47
C GLY A 378 -2.83 -36.47 -32.25
N ASN A 379 -2.00 -35.42 -32.22
CA ASN A 379 -0.57 -35.52 -31.87
C ASN A 379 -0.42 -35.25 -30.38
N SER A 380 0.09 -36.23 -29.64
CA SER A 380 0.37 -36.11 -28.20
C SER A 380 1.76 -35.49 -27.97
N PHE A 381 1.87 -34.59 -26.98
CA PHE A 381 3.13 -33.99 -26.54
C PHE A 381 3.07 -33.63 -25.05
N GLU A 382 4.22 -33.26 -24.49
CA GLU A 382 4.39 -32.87 -23.10
C GLU A 382 4.71 -31.36 -23.02
N MET A 383 4.32 -30.73 -21.89
CA MET A 383 4.69 -29.37 -21.55
C MET A 383 5.20 -29.30 -20.13
N SER A 384 6.38 -28.75 -19.94
CA SER A 384 6.94 -28.48 -18.61
C SER A 384 6.59 -27.07 -18.16
N PHE A 385 6.07 -26.95 -16.96
CA PHE A 385 5.75 -25.69 -16.31
C PHE A 385 6.62 -25.52 -15.08
N ASP A 386 7.18 -24.35 -14.91
CA ASP A 386 7.75 -23.91 -13.66
C ASP A 386 6.62 -23.58 -12.66
N LYS A 387 6.98 -23.28 -11.41
CA LYS A 387 6.06 -22.78 -10.40
C LYS A 387 5.32 -21.53 -10.91
N TYR A 388 3.96 -21.58 -10.91
CA TYR A 388 3.10 -20.46 -11.35
C TYR A 388 3.46 -19.92 -12.75
N ASP A 389 3.51 -20.75 -13.74
CA ASP A 389 3.98 -20.39 -15.08
C ASP A 389 2.85 -20.06 -16.06
N ALA A 390 3.19 -19.32 -17.12
CA ALA A 390 2.28 -19.02 -18.22
C ALA A 390 3.02 -18.94 -19.57
N PHE A 391 2.38 -19.47 -20.62
CA PHE A 391 2.88 -19.48 -21.98
C PHE A 391 1.99 -18.69 -22.94
N ALA A 392 2.61 -18.00 -23.90
CA ALA A 392 1.97 -17.39 -25.05
C ALA A 392 2.24 -18.22 -26.31
N LEU A 393 1.33 -19.13 -26.65
CA LEU A 393 1.55 -20.09 -27.73
C LEU A 393 0.87 -19.66 -29.03
N PRO A 394 1.53 -19.81 -30.21
CA PRO A 394 0.94 -19.47 -31.48
C PRO A 394 -0.13 -20.50 -31.90
N LEU A 395 -1.24 -20.00 -32.44
CA LEU A 395 -2.31 -20.81 -33.03
C LEU A 395 -2.75 -20.21 -34.37
N ASN A 396 -2.69 -21.02 -35.42
CA ASN A 396 -3.04 -20.64 -36.80
C ASN A 396 -2.38 -19.32 -37.24
N GLN A 397 -1.09 -19.16 -36.95
CA GLN A 397 -0.34 -17.93 -37.23
C GLN A 397 0.12 -17.91 -38.69
N LYS A 398 -0.37 -16.96 -39.48
CA LYS A 398 -0.04 -16.80 -40.87
C LYS A 398 1.31 -16.13 -41.04
N MET A 399 2.20 -16.80 -41.75
CA MET A 399 3.47 -16.29 -42.23
C MET A 399 3.36 -15.98 -43.75
N ASP A 400 4.43 -15.47 -44.38
CA ASP A 400 4.37 -15.06 -45.78
C ASP A 400 4.01 -16.22 -46.72
N ASP A 401 4.56 -17.42 -46.51
CA ASP A 401 4.43 -18.60 -47.39
C ASP A 401 4.09 -19.91 -46.68
N TYR A 402 3.81 -19.84 -45.35
CA TYR A 402 3.38 -20.96 -44.54
C TYR A 402 2.53 -20.49 -43.40
N GLU A 403 1.92 -21.40 -42.64
CA GLU A 403 1.17 -21.16 -41.41
C GLU A 403 1.77 -21.97 -40.26
N ILE A 404 2.00 -21.35 -39.12
CA ILE A 404 2.23 -22.05 -37.88
C ILE A 404 0.86 -22.44 -37.32
N VAL A 405 0.51 -23.71 -37.49
CA VAL A 405 -0.79 -24.22 -37.04
C VAL A 405 -0.83 -24.22 -35.50
N PHE A 406 0.23 -24.73 -34.88
CA PHE A 406 0.38 -24.73 -33.42
C PHE A 406 1.84 -25.03 -33.02
N SER A 407 2.26 -24.49 -31.88
CA SER A 407 3.48 -24.90 -31.18
C SER A 407 3.24 -24.97 -29.67
N ASN A 408 3.91 -25.94 -28.99
CA ASN A 408 3.97 -26.00 -27.54
C ASN A 408 5.10 -25.14 -26.95
N ASN A 409 5.81 -24.36 -27.77
CA ASN A 409 6.91 -23.49 -27.37
C ASN A 409 6.65 -22.06 -27.86
N GLU A 410 7.09 -21.08 -27.07
CA GLU A 410 6.96 -19.65 -27.39
C GLU A 410 7.92 -19.25 -28.52
N ILE A 411 7.52 -18.31 -29.35
CA ILE A 411 8.34 -17.82 -30.45
C ILE A 411 9.32 -16.75 -29.95
N PHE A 412 10.61 -17.00 -30.19
CA PHE A 412 11.69 -16.03 -29.94
C PHE A 412 11.96 -15.14 -31.14
N SER A 413 11.86 -15.69 -32.34
CA SER A 413 12.03 -14.96 -33.60
C SER A 413 11.17 -15.58 -34.70
N LEU A 414 10.60 -14.74 -35.56
CA LEU A 414 9.79 -15.18 -36.71
C LEU A 414 10.60 -15.40 -37.99
N LYS A 415 11.79 -14.76 -38.09
CA LYS A 415 12.67 -14.85 -39.29
C LYS A 415 14.15 -14.68 -38.88
N PRO A 416 14.94 -15.76 -38.79
CA PRO A 416 14.55 -17.17 -38.91
C PRO A 416 13.56 -17.57 -37.80
N LEU A 417 12.86 -18.69 -37.99
CA LEU A 417 11.92 -19.17 -36.96
C LEU A 417 12.71 -19.83 -35.83
N VAL A 418 12.72 -19.16 -34.67
CA VAL A 418 13.40 -19.62 -33.47
C VAL A 418 12.36 -19.70 -32.35
N LEU A 419 12.33 -20.84 -31.62
CA LEU A 419 11.42 -21.08 -30.51
C LEU A 419 12.21 -21.33 -29.24
N ILE A 420 11.62 -20.97 -28.10
CA ILE A 420 12.20 -21.19 -26.77
C ILE A 420 11.78 -22.58 -26.28
N GLU A 421 12.72 -23.51 -26.26
CA GLU A 421 12.50 -24.86 -25.76
C GLU A 421 12.36 -24.87 -24.24
N ARG A 422 11.17 -25.23 -23.76
CA ARG A 422 10.88 -25.44 -22.35
C ARG A 422 10.48 -26.87 -22.04
N SER A 423 10.19 -27.63 -23.06
CA SER A 423 9.91 -29.06 -23.03
C SER A 423 10.22 -29.64 -24.43
N LYS A 424 10.09 -30.95 -24.59
CA LYS A 424 10.31 -31.59 -25.88
C LYS A 424 9.55 -30.88 -26.99
N PRO A 425 10.22 -30.35 -28.02
CA PRO A 425 9.60 -29.53 -29.04
C PRO A 425 8.48 -30.21 -29.81
N PHE A 426 7.37 -29.49 -29.98
CA PHE A 426 6.31 -29.84 -30.91
C PHE A 426 5.88 -28.57 -31.68
N LEU A 427 6.12 -28.56 -32.97
CA LEU A 427 5.70 -27.49 -33.86
C LEU A 427 5.00 -28.12 -35.07
N LEU A 428 3.78 -27.70 -35.36
CA LEU A 428 3.03 -28.09 -36.55
C LEU A 428 2.90 -26.89 -37.48
N ILE A 429 3.41 -27.04 -38.71
CA ILE A 429 3.26 -26.03 -39.76
C ILE A 429 2.47 -26.57 -40.92
N GLU A 430 1.85 -25.68 -41.69
CA GLU A 430 1.21 -26.00 -42.97
C GLU A 430 1.84 -25.15 -44.10
N LYS A 431 2.36 -25.82 -45.15
CA LYS A 431 2.92 -25.16 -46.34
C LYS A 431 2.41 -25.85 -47.59
N ASN A 432 1.86 -25.09 -48.53
CA ASN A 432 1.29 -25.59 -49.80
C ASN A 432 0.25 -26.73 -49.59
N GLY A 433 -0.57 -26.64 -48.56
CA GLY A 433 -1.56 -27.65 -48.20
C GLY A 433 -0.99 -28.95 -47.57
N LYS A 434 0.30 -28.99 -47.25
CA LYS A 434 0.97 -30.10 -46.58
C LYS A 434 1.32 -29.70 -45.15
N ARG A 435 0.93 -30.54 -44.18
CA ARG A 435 1.29 -30.41 -42.78
C ARG A 435 2.59 -31.11 -42.45
N ILE A 436 3.45 -30.45 -41.71
CA ILE A 436 4.79 -30.91 -41.30
C ILE A 436 4.87 -30.78 -39.78
N THR A 437 5.11 -31.89 -39.10
CA THR A 437 5.43 -31.91 -37.69
C THR A 437 6.94 -31.82 -37.50
N ILE A 438 7.40 -30.88 -36.68
CA ILE A 438 8.80 -30.56 -36.45
C ILE A 438 9.09 -30.73 -34.95
N THR A 439 10.15 -31.49 -34.65
CA THR A 439 10.54 -31.82 -33.27
C THR A 439 12.04 -31.61 -33.01
N GLU A 440 12.78 -31.09 -34.00
CA GLU A 440 14.22 -30.85 -33.92
C GLU A 440 14.63 -29.72 -34.88
N ASP A 441 15.84 -29.21 -34.70
CA ASP A 441 16.42 -28.19 -35.58
C ASP A 441 16.55 -28.70 -37.02
N GLY A 442 16.31 -27.81 -37.96
CA GLY A 442 16.48 -28.18 -39.36
C GLY A 442 15.87 -27.23 -40.37
N ASN A 443 16.00 -27.62 -41.67
CA ASN A 443 15.34 -26.95 -42.77
C ASN A 443 14.19 -27.80 -43.33
N TYR A 444 12.97 -27.28 -43.23
CA TYR A 444 11.72 -27.94 -43.58
C TYR A 444 11.04 -27.22 -44.75
N ASP A 445 11.21 -27.75 -45.95
CA ASP A 445 10.70 -27.13 -47.20
C ASP A 445 11.11 -25.65 -47.37
N GLY A 446 12.36 -25.33 -46.99
CA GLY A 446 12.91 -23.98 -47.06
C GLY A 446 12.65 -23.08 -45.87
N ILE A 447 12.03 -23.60 -44.79
CA ILE A 447 11.84 -22.93 -43.54
C ILE A 447 12.94 -23.38 -42.57
N GLU A 448 13.82 -22.49 -42.17
CA GLU A 448 14.81 -22.74 -41.13
C GLU A 448 14.12 -22.66 -39.76
N VAL A 449 14.22 -23.73 -38.96
CA VAL A 449 13.64 -23.83 -37.60
C VAL A 449 14.75 -24.20 -36.63
N SER A 450 14.82 -23.50 -35.53
CA SER A 450 15.68 -23.86 -34.39
C SER A 450 14.98 -23.70 -33.05
N PHE A 451 15.40 -24.52 -32.09
CA PHE A 451 14.94 -24.46 -30.72
C PHE A 451 16.12 -24.09 -29.81
N ILE A 452 15.95 -23.11 -28.97
CA ILE A 452 16.99 -22.61 -28.06
C ILE A 452 16.50 -22.71 -26.62
N SER A 453 17.39 -22.93 -25.67
CA SER A 453 17.03 -22.93 -24.27
C SER A 453 16.61 -21.54 -23.79
N LYS A 454 15.88 -21.46 -22.67
CA LYS A 454 15.51 -20.19 -22.01
C LYS A 454 16.75 -19.34 -21.68
N ASP A 455 17.80 -19.97 -21.16
CA ASP A 455 19.06 -19.29 -20.83
C ASP A 455 19.75 -18.71 -22.07
N GLU A 456 19.75 -19.46 -23.17
CA GLU A 456 20.30 -18.98 -24.44
C GLU A 456 19.48 -17.80 -24.99
N ALA A 457 18.14 -17.85 -24.91
CA ALA A 457 17.28 -16.75 -25.31
C ALA A 457 17.61 -15.46 -24.51
N ILE A 458 17.72 -15.57 -23.19
CA ILE A 458 18.11 -14.48 -22.29
C ILE A 458 19.51 -13.95 -22.66
N ALA A 459 20.49 -14.84 -22.89
CA ALA A 459 21.84 -14.46 -23.27
C ALA A 459 21.86 -13.68 -24.60
N ARG A 460 21.10 -14.12 -25.62
CA ARG A 460 20.97 -13.43 -26.90
C ARG A 460 20.33 -12.05 -26.75
N ILE A 461 19.30 -11.90 -25.90
CA ILE A 461 18.68 -10.58 -25.63
C ILE A 461 19.69 -9.65 -24.98
N LYS A 462 20.43 -10.12 -23.96
CA LYS A 462 21.47 -9.33 -23.29
C LYS A 462 22.56 -8.88 -24.27
N GLU A 463 23.04 -9.77 -25.14
CA GLU A 463 24.02 -9.44 -26.16
C GLU A 463 23.49 -8.39 -27.14
N GLN A 464 22.28 -8.58 -27.67
CA GLN A 464 21.64 -7.63 -28.59
C GLN A 464 21.47 -6.23 -28.02
N ARG A 465 21.16 -6.14 -26.70
CA ARG A 465 20.97 -4.88 -25.97
C ARG A 465 22.27 -4.33 -25.39
N ASN A 466 23.38 -5.05 -25.50
CA ASN A 466 24.65 -4.75 -24.82
C ASN A 466 24.44 -4.51 -23.32
N LEU A 467 23.71 -5.42 -22.68
CA LEU A 467 23.24 -5.29 -21.30
C LEU A 467 24.04 -6.18 -20.36
N GLU A 468 24.63 -5.58 -19.35
CA GLU A 468 25.22 -6.26 -18.20
C GLU A 468 24.31 -6.06 -16.99
N ILE A 469 23.90 -7.15 -16.35
CA ILE A 469 23.01 -7.12 -15.17
C ILE A 469 23.83 -7.53 -13.95
N THR A 470 23.79 -6.66 -12.93
CA THR A 470 24.26 -7.01 -11.58
C THR A 470 23.08 -7.60 -10.82
N TYR A 471 23.16 -8.88 -10.50
CA TYR A 471 22.12 -9.55 -9.71
C TYR A 471 22.31 -9.38 -8.21
N CYS A 472 21.17 -9.38 -7.49
CA CYS A 472 21.17 -9.47 -6.02
C CYS A 472 21.97 -10.69 -5.55
N LYS A 473 22.71 -10.50 -4.49
CA LYS A 473 23.50 -11.55 -3.86
C LYS A 473 23.03 -11.74 -2.42
N ASP A 474 23.06 -12.97 -1.97
CA ASP A 474 22.93 -13.27 -0.55
C ASP A 474 24.20 -12.78 0.17
N VAL A 475 24.01 -11.85 1.09
CA VAL A 475 25.12 -11.27 1.86
C VAL A 475 24.89 -11.54 3.35
N VAL A 476 25.91 -11.99 4.02
CA VAL A 476 25.90 -12.15 5.49
C VAL A 476 26.36 -10.83 6.12
N PRO A 477 25.49 -10.14 6.88
CA PRO A 477 25.88 -8.87 7.48
C PRO A 477 26.96 -9.04 8.56
N THR A 478 27.93 -8.14 8.58
CA THR A 478 28.97 -8.06 9.61
C THR A 478 28.45 -7.30 10.83
N LYS A 479 28.55 -7.87 12.01
CA LYS A 479 28.14 -7.21 13.25
C LYS A 479 29.07 -6.05 13.60
N ILE A 480 28.49 -4.94 13.99
CA ILE A 480 29.20 -3.82 14.59
C ILE A 480 29.38 -4.11 16.08
N GLU A 481 30.60 -4.11 16.57
CA GLU A 481 30.91 -4.45 17.97
C GLU A 481 31.05 -3.21 18.86
N LYS A 482 31.34 -2.04 18.28
CA LYS A 482 31.64 -0.82 19.04
C LYS A 482 30.72 0.32 18.60
N CYS A 483 30.32 1.10 19.57
CA CYS A 483 29.58 2.33 19.38
C CYS A 483 29.98 3.36 20.44
N GLN A 484 29.46 4.55 20.32
CA GLN A 484 29.46 5.54 21.39
C GLN A 484 28.03 5.74 21.86
N VAL A 485 27.78 5.77 23.15
CA VAL A 485 26.45 5.94 23.74
C VAL A 485 26.41 7.17 24.64
N GLY A 486 25.31 7.89 24.58
CA GLY A 486 25.00 9.01 25.46
C GLY A 486 23.56 8.95 25.92
N LYS A 487 23.26 9.69 26.98
CA LYS A 487 21.86 9.94 27.39
C LYS A 487 21.29 11.02 26.48
N PHE A 488 20.12 10.74 25.87
CA PHE A 488 19.44 11.75 25.08
C PHE A 488 18.87 12.86 25.99
N GLU A 489 19.07 14.12 25.59
CA GLU A 489 18.53 15.29 26.26
C GLU A 489 17.75 16.16 25.24
N ASN A 490 16.49 16.48 25.60
CA ASN A 490 15.67 17.38 24.80
C ASN A 490 15.90 18.83 25.22
N TYR A 491 16.33 19.66 24.30
CA TYR A 491 16.66 21.07 24.55
C TYR A 491 15.46 22.04 24.40
N ASN A 492 14.32 21.56 23.89
CA ASN A 492 13.13 22.38 23.77
C ASN A 492 12.48 22.67 25.14
N SER A 493 11.99 23.89 25.30
CA SER A 493 11.26 24.30 26.49
C SER A 493 9.78 23.90 26.39
N PHE A 494 9.17 23.62 27.54
CA PHE A 494 7.72 23.46 27.60
C PHE A 494 7.00 24.78 27.34
N VAL A 495 5.94 24.69 26.55
CA VAL A 495 5.03 25.80 26.26
C VAL A 495 3.60 25.43 26.62
N LYS A 496 2.77 26.42 26.91
CA LYS A 496 1.34 26.18 27.11
C LYS A 496 0.76 25.66 25.79
N ALA A 497 0.07 24.54 25.86
CA ALA A 497 -0.56 23.93 24.71
C ALA A 497 -1.87 24.63 24.33
N ASP A 498 -2.17 24.71 23.04
CA ASP A 498 -3.46 25.20 22.53
C ASP A 498 -4.54 24.12 22.57
N GLY A 499 -4.15 22.86 22.54
CA GLY A 499 -4.95 21.65 22.68
C GLY A 499 -4.05 20.43 22.89
N SER A 500 -4.63 19.25 23.02
CA SER A 500 -3.85 18.03 23.28
C SER A 500 -3.46 17.25 22.02
N LEU A 501 -4.04 17.58 20.86
CA LEU A 501 -3.63 16.99 19.60
C LEU A 501 -2.34 17.61 19.07
N PHE A 502 -1.60 16.87 18.31
CA PHE A 502 -0.42 17.35 17.61
C PHE A 502 -0.77 18.48 16.62
N SER A 503 -1.91 18.36 15.93
CA SER A 503 -2.43 19.39 15.02
C SER A 503 -2.70 20.73 15.72
N ASP A 504 -3.18 20.72 16.96
CA ASP A 504 -3.45 21.92 17.73
C ASP A 504 -2.16 22.72 18.03
N ASN A 505 -1.01 22.04 18.01
CA ASN A 505 0.30 22.61 18.35
C ASN A 505 1.25 22.68 17.13
N ASN A 506 0.73 22.53 15.91
CA ASN A 506 1.49 22.51 14.67
C ASN A 506 2.63 21.46 14.64
N ILE A 507 2.40 20.33 15.29
CA ILE A 507 3.32 19.18 15.25
C ILE A 507 2.83 18.22 14.17
N TRP A 508 3.48 18.22 13.03
CA TRP A 508 3.06 17.40 11.89
C TRP A 508 3.75 16.05 11.82
N TYR A 509 4.96 15.95 12.39
CA TYR A 509 5.80 14.75 12.38
C TYR A 509 6.54 14.59 13.70
N GLY A 510 6.94 13.36 14.00
CA GLY A 510 7.84 13.02 15.09
C GLY A 510 7.14 12.93 16.44
N GLU A 511 7.73 13.52 17.48
CA GLU A 511 7.47 13.20 18.87
C GLU A 511 7.30 14.46 19.75
N ALA A 512 6.46 14.34 20.76
CA ALA A 512 6.27 15.40 21.76
C ALA A 512 6.12 14.86 23.18
N GLU A 513 6.50 15.65 24.15
CA GLU A 513 6.35 15.37 25.59
C GLU A 513 5.33 16.31 26.20
N TYR A 514 4.33 15.73 26.86
CA TYR A 514 3.32 16.42 27.66
C TYR A 514 3.75 16.40 29.12
N ARG A 515 3.71 17.55 29.80
CA ARG A 515 3.88 17.67 31.23
C ARG A 515 2.53 17.99 31.85
N ILE A 516 1.97 17.00 32.58
CA ILE A 516 0.62 17.02 33.12
C ILE A 516 0.73 17.18 34.64
N LYS A 517 0.05 18.18 35.20
CA LYS A 517 -0.09 18.33 36.63
C LYS A 517 -1.42 17.74 37.06
N SER A 518 -1.39 16.72 37.91
CA SER A 518 -2.59 16.04 38.37
C SER A 518 -2.62 15.96 39.88
N GLU A 519 -3.83 16.16 40.45
CA GLU A 519 -4.13 15.98 41.87
C GLU A 519 -4.87 14.66 42.15
N THR A 520 -5.29 13.97 41.08
CA THR A 520 -6.03 12.69 41.20
C THR A 520 -5.09 11.48 41.10
N LYS A 521 -5.60 10.32 41.54
CA LYS A 521 -4.83 9.07 41.52
C LYS A 521 -4.68 8.50 40.12
N GLU A 522 -5.58 8.81 39.20
CA GLU A 522 -5.65 8.24 37.88
C GLU A 522 -5.94 9.31 36.83
N LEU A 523 -5.29 9.17 35.70
CA LEU A 523 -5.52 9.96 34.49
C LEU A 523 -6.12 9.04 33.40
N PHE A 524 -6.99 9.61 32.59
CA PHE A 524 -7.53 9.00 31.39
C PHE A 524 -7.04 9.77 30.18
N LEU A 525 -6.20 9.11 29.38
CA LEU A 525 -5.66 9.60 28.11
C LEU A 525 -6.52 9.01 27.00
N LYS A 526 -7.35 9.83 26.39
CA LYS A 526 -8.28 9.39 25.34
C LYS A 526 -7.63 9.50 23.97
N GLY A 527 -7.77 8.46 23.13
CA GLY A 527 -7.41 8.45 21.73
C GLY A 527 -5.92 8.76 21.49
N VAL A 528 -5.03 7.95 22.05
CA VAL A 528 -3.57 8.13 21.92
C VAL A 528 -3.06 7.54 20.61
N GLY A 529 -2.33 8.29 19.84
CA GLY A 529 -1.71 7.79 18.61
C GLY A 529 -0.33 8.40 18.33
N ASP A 530 0.75 7.60 18.18
CA ASP A 530 0.76 6.13 18.03
C ASP A 530 1.51 5.42 19.16
N PHE A 531 2.75 5.80 19.46
CA PHE A 531 3.52 5.25 20.59
C PHE A 531 3.40 6.16 21.80
N LEU A 532 3.24 5.57 22.97
CA LEU A 532 3.12 6.28 24.23
C LEU A 532 4.10 5.71 25.25
N THR A 533 4.85 6.59 25.93
CA THR A 533 5.57 6.29 27.17
C THR A 533 5.13 7.26 28.25
N VAL A 534 4.57 6.77 29.36
CA VAL A 534 4.16 7.60 30.48
C VAL A 534 5.06 7.35 31.69
N LYS A 535 5.56 8.44 32.26
CA LYS A 535 6.32 8.44 33.53
C LYS A 535 5.57 9.20 34.59
N ASN A 536 5.50 8.64 35.76
CA ASN A 536 5.00 9.31 36.97
C ASN A 536 6.14 9.42 37.99
N ASN A 537 6.60 10.63 38.31
CA ASN A 537 7.79 10.87 39.12
C ASN A 537 9.00 10.04 38.71
N ASP A 538 9.31 10.05 37.41
CA ASP A 538 10.37 9.30 36.70
C ASP A 538 10.20 7.77 36.64
N GLU A 539 9.19 7.18 37.26
CA GLU A 539 8.84 5.77 37.12
C GLU A 539 7.98 5.55 35.85
N VAL A 540 8.33 4.59 35.00
CA VAL A 540 7.56 4.24 33.81
C VAL A 540 6.31 3.45 34.20
N VAL A 541 5.15 4.05 34.05
CA VAL A 541 3.84 3.45 34.38
C VAL A 541 3.15 2.86 33.15
N PHE A 542 3.52 3.30 31.94
CA PHE A 542 3.05 2.74 30.67
C PHE A 542 4.12 2.93 29.59
N SER A 543 4.26 1.98 28.67
CA SER A 543 5.00 2.15 27.41
C SER A 543 4.48 1.14 26.38
N GLY A 544 4.19 1.60 25.16
CA GLY A 544 3.71 0.73 24.11
C GLY A 544 3.08 1.46 22.92
N LEU A 545 2.61 0.66 21.95
CA LEU A 545 1.86 1.11 20.78
C LEU A 545 0.38 1.30 21.15
N CYS A 546 -0.17 2.44 20.76
CA CYS A 546 -1.54 2.89 21.08
C CYS A 546 -2.24 3.45 19.84
N CYS A 547 -2.52 2.67 18.83
CA CYS A 547 -3.16 3.17 17.61
C CYS A 547 -4.59 3.67 17.86
N ASN A 548 -4.72 4.85 18.41
CA ASN A 548 -5.96 5.50 18.83
C ASN A 548 -6.62 4.87 20.06
N ASP A 549 -5.83 4.20 20.91
CA ASP A 549 -6.33 3.59 22.14
C ASP A 549 -6.56 4.60 23.26
N ASP A 550 -7.46 4.23 24.17
CA ASP A 550 -7.67 4.93 25.44
C ASP A 550 -6.79 4.29 26.53
N VAL A 551 -6.06 5.09 27.27
CA VAL A 551 -5.10 4.61 28.26
C VAL A 551 -5.40 5.22 29.63
N THR A 552 -5.60 4.38 30.65
CA THR A 552 -5.67 4.83 32.08
C THR A 552 -4.31 4.60 32.73
N VAL A 553 -3.76 5.66 33.32
CA VAL A 553 -2.47 5.62 34.03
C VAL A 553 -2.54 6.20 35.42
N SER A 554 -1.58 5.84 36.25
CA SER A 554 -1.47 6.47 37.56
C SER A 554 -1.15 7.95 37.43
N GLY A 555 -1.97 8.81 38.07
CA GLY A 555 -1.75 10.23 38.28
C GLY A 555 -1.06 10.52 39.60
N ASN A 556 -1.24 11.70 40.17
CA ASN A 556 -0.72 12.17 41.46
C ASN A 556 0.78 12.56 41.39
N GLY A 557 1.06 13.72 40.85
CA GLY A 557 2.40 14.31 40.81
C GLY A 557 2.79 14.88 39.44
N ASP A 558 4.07 14.83 39.10
CA ASP A 558 4.60 15.26 37.81
C ASP A 558 4.51 14.09 36.84
N VAL A 559 3.45 14.06 36.03
CA VAL A 559 3.23 13.03 35.01
C VAL A 559 3.72 13.55 33.67
N ARG A 560 4.55 12.76 33.03
CA ARG A 560 5.08 13.04 31.70
C ARG A 560 4.62 11.97 30.72
N ALA A 561 3.90 12.38 29.70
CA ALA A 561 3.49 11.50 28.59
C ALA A 561 4.28 11.88 27.34
N ILE A 562 5.06 10.95 26.82
CA ILE A 562 5.83 11.09 25.59
C ILE A 562 5.09 10.34 24.51
N VAL A 563 4.73 11.03 23.44
CA VAL A 563 3.97 10.47 22.33
C VAL A 563 4.73 10.65 21.04
N GLU A 564 4.95 9.57 20.31
CA GLU A 564 5.47 9.62 18.94
C GLU A 564 4.34 9.33 17.96
N LYS A 565 4.17 10.23 16.98
CA LYS A 565 3.40 9.97 15.78
C LYS A 565 4.25 9.14 14.83
N TRP A 566 3.86 7.88 14.61
CA TRP A 566 4.50 7.07 13.57
C TRP A 566 4.08 7.51 12.18
N GLY A 567 2.79 7.71 11.98
CA GLY A 567 2.20 8.22 10.75
C GLY A 567 0.68 8.16 10.78
N HIS A 568 0.01 8.78 9.82
CA HIS A 568 -1.40 8.50 9.58
C HIS A 568 -1.56 7.14 8.90
N SER A 569 -2.75 6.54 9.00
CA SER A 569 -3.11 5.43 8.13
C SER A 569 -3.04 5.86 6.67
N ASN A 570 -2.49 5.01 5.80
CA ASN A 570 -2.53 5.23 4.36
C ASN A 570 -3.79 4.65 3.70
N PHE A 571 -4.52 3.80 4.41
CA PHE A 571 -5.65 3.07 3.87
C PHE A 571 -6.91 3.31 4.71
N ASP A 572 -8.05 3.47 4.05
CA ASP A 572 -9.33 3.76 4.70
C ASP A 572 -10.47 3.04 3.97
N ASP A 573 -10.75 1.79 4.34
CA ASP A 573 -11.84 0.99 3.77
C ASP A 573 -13.12 1.16 4.60
N ALA A 574 -14.11 1.82 4.02
CA ALA A 574 -15.42 2.04 4.64
C ALA A 574 -16.18 0.75 5.00
N ARG A 575 -15.85 -0.38 4.37
CA ARG A 575 -16.49 -1.68 4.59
C ARG A 575 -15.86 -2.49 5.70
N ARG A 576 -14.71 -2.05 6.22
CA ARG A 576 -13.93 -2.75 7.24
C ARG A 576 -13.78 -1.89 8.48
N ASN A 577 -13.66 -2.54 9.64
CA ASN A 577 -13.33 -1.87 10.88
C ASN A 577 -11.80 -1.68 10.96
N THR A 578 -11.27 -0.71 10.25
CA THR A 578 -9.85 -0.39 10.17
C THR A 578 -9.52 0.90 10.92
N LEU A 579 -8.23 1.12 11.21
CA LEU A 579 -7.76 2.41 11.69
C LEU A 579 -7.98 3.46 10.59
N ARG A 580 -8.77 4.50 10.90
CA ARG A 580 -9.13 5.51 9.91
C ARG A 580 -7.99 6.50 9.68
N ILE A 581 -7.92 7.05 8.44
CA ILE A 581 -6.92 8.10 8.11
C ILE A 581 -7.04 9.29 9.06
N LYS A 582 -8.28 9.66 9.45
CA LYS A 582 -8.58 10.78 10.36
C LYS A 582 -8.39 10.44 11.84
N ALA A 583 -7.93 9.25 12.23
CA ALA A 583 -7.67 8.94 13.63
C ALA A 583 -6.70 9.94 14.25
N ALA A 584 -6.98 10.36 15.48
CA ALA A 584 -6.22 11.39 16.18
C ALA A 584 -4.73 11.02 16.31
N ARG A 585 -3.88 12.03 16.31
CA ARG A 585 -2.44 11.93 16.58
C ARG A 585 -2.06 12.87 17.72
N GLY A 586 -1.20 12.39 18.63
CA GLY A 586 -1.02 12.96 19.94
C GLY A 586 -1.98 12.31 20.95
N ILE A 587 -2.58 13.09 21.81
CA ILE A 587 -3.62 12.64 22.76
C ILE A 587 -4.89 13.44 22.47
N GLU A 588 -6.01 12.76 22.17
CA GLU A 588 -7.26 13.45 21.85
C GLU A 588 -7.74 14.33 23.01
N LYS A 589 -7.74 13.75 24.22
CA LYS A 589 -8.07 14.47 25.47
C LYS A 589 -7.31 13.89 26.66
N ILE A 590 -6.96 14.76 27.60
CA ILE A 590 -6.32 14.42 28.87
C ILE A 590 -7.26 14.77 30.02
N TYR A 591 -7.66 13.76 30.79
CA TYR A 591 -8.60 13.94 31.90
C TYR A 591 -8.04 13.43 33.20
N GLU A 592 -8.39 14.09 34.29
CA GLU A 592 -8.36 13.53 35.64
C GLU A 592 -9.62 12.69 35.90
N ILE A 593 -9.45 11.47 36.38
CA ILE A 593 -10.59 10.64 36.83
C ILE A 593 -10.98 11.04 38.26
N ILE A 594 -12.19 11.57 38.40
CA ILE A 594 -12.78 11.90 39.71
C ILE A 594 -13.37 10.65 40.33
N SER A 595 -14.08 9.84 39.52
CA SER A 595 -14.60 8.54 39.93
C SER A 595 -14.79 7.62 38.75
N LYS A 596 -14.59 6.31 38.96
CA LYS A 596 -14.85 5.23 37.99
C LYS A 596 -15.83 4.24 38.64
N SER A 597 -16.91 3.91 37.97
CA SER A 597 -17.89 2.93 38.43
C SER A 597 -18.40 2.07 37.26
N GLU A 598 -18.47 0.77 37.49
CA GLU A 598 -19.07 -0.14 36.53
C GLU A 598 -20.58 -0.05 36.55
N ILE A 599 -21.21 -0.02 35.37
CA ILE A 599 -22.66 -0.13 35.24
C ILE A 599 -23.02 -1.62 35.22
N THR A 600 -23.67 -2.04 36.30
CA THR A 600 -24.09 -3.42 36.50
C THR A 600 -25.61 -3.54 36.54
N ARG A 601 -26.16 -4.77 36.58
CA ARG A 601 -27.60 -5.08 36.67
C ARG A 601 -28.43 -4.62 35.49
N TRP A 602 -28.03 -5.09 34.32
CA TRP A 602 -28.71 -4.81 33.07
C TRP A 602 -30.03 -5.60 32.99
N SER A 603 -31.04 -4.98 32.37
CA SER A 603 -32.19 -5.71 31.85
C SER A 603 -31.86 -6.17 30.41
N PHE A 604 -32.20 -7.41 30.11
CA PHE A 604 -31.91 -7.99 28.82
C PHE A 604 -33.22 -8.15 28.00
N THR A 605 -33.16 -7.78 26.73
CA THR A 605 -34.27 -7.96 25.78
C THR A 605 -33.73 -8.55 24.52
N GLU A 606 -34.32 -9.67 24.07
CA GLU A 606 -34.01 -10.23 22.75
C GLU A 606 -34.65 -9.39 21.64
N VAL A 607 -33.93 -9.23 20.55
CA VAL A 607 -34.41 -8.50 19.36
C VAL A 607 -34.62 -9.49 18.24
N ASP A 608 -35.88 -9.66 17.83
CA ASP A 608 -36.23 -10.60 16.78
C ASP A 608 -35.91 -10.05 15.36
N SER A 609 -36.13 -8.75 15.17
CA SER A 609 -35.86 -8.07 13.90
C SER A 609 -35.73 -6.57 14.06
N PHE A 610 -35.20 -5.91 13.04
CA PHE A 610 -35.35 -4.46 12.85
C PHE A 610 -36.41 -4.20 11.76
N SER A 611 -37.25 -3.19 11.93
CA SER A 611 -38.14 -2.72 10.89
C SER A 611 -37.37 -1.96 9.80
N GLU A 612 -37.97 -1.73 8.65
CA GLU A 612 -37.44 -0.91 7.58
C GLU A 612 -37.13 0.53 8.05
N ASP A 613 -37.85 1.00 9.04
CA ASP A 613 -37.70 2.33 9.65
C ASP A 613 -36.69 2.33 10.84
N VAL A 614 -35.86 1.28 10.96
CA VAL A 614 -34.88 1.12 12.07
C VAL A 614 -35.54 0.98 13.44
N GLU A 615 -36.84 0.69 13.52
CA GLU A 615 -37.53 0.39 14.77
C GLU A 615 -37.13 -1.00 15.27
N ILE A 616 -36.72 -1.09 16.55
CA ILE A 616 -36.30 -2.36 17.17
C ILE A 616 -37.53 -3.13 17.66
N VAL A 617 -37.75 -4.30 17.09
CA VAL A 617 -38.82 -5.20 17.53
C VAL A 617 -38.30 -6.11 18.64
N LYS A 618 -38.74 -5.87 19.87
CA LYS A 618 -38.32 -6.59 21.08
C LYS A 618 -39.27 -7.74 21.37
N SER A 619 -38.74 -8.93 21.70
CA SER A 619 -39.55 -10.11 22.06
C SER A 619 -39.88 -10.17 23.52
N GLU A 620 -38.88 -10.27 24.40
CA GLU A 620 -39.03 -10.42 25.85
C GLU A 620 -37.97 -9.60 26.58
N THR A 621 -38.27 -9.17 27.77
CA THR A 621 -37.32 -8.53 28.70
C THR A 621 -36.98 -9.47 29.83
N ASP A 622 -35.72 -9.76 30.00
CA ASP A 622 -35.14 -10.58 31.07
C ASP A 622 -34.35 -9.71 32.03
N PRO A 623 -34.81 -9.52 33.26
CA PRO A 623 -34.17 -8.58 34.18
C PRO A 623 -32.93 -9.17 34.85
N HIS A 624 -32.00 -8.27 35.23
CA HIS A 624 -30.88 -8.56 36.11
C HIS A 624 -29.75 -9.44 35.55
N ILE A 625 -29.54 -9.44 34.24
CA ILE A 625 -28.41 -10.11 33.59
C ILE A 625 -27.15 -9.23 33.59
N SER A 626 -25.99 -9.84 33.66
CA SER A 626 -24.69 -9.18 33.39
C SER A 626 -24.42 -9.18 31.88
N ILE A 627 -23.91 -8.06 31.36
CA ILE A 627 -23.46 -8.01 29.93
C ILE A 627 -22.25 -8.90 29.68
N ASN A 628 -21.57 -9.38 30.72
CA ASN A 628 -20.49 -10.37 30.63
C ASN A 628 -20.96 -11.82 30.86
N SER A 629 -22.24 -12.05 31.02
CA SER A 629 -22.81 -13.38 30.96
C SER A 629 -22.94 -13.84 29.52
N TRP A 630 -23.15 -15.12 29.32
CA TRP A 630 -23.55 -15.69 28.04
C TRP A 630 -24.88 -15.05 27.63
N ASN A 631 -24.87 -14.37 26.48
CA ASN A 631 -25.95 -13.49 26.09
C ASN A 631 -27.25 -14.19 25.75
N SER A 632 -27.19 -15.46 25.34
CA SER A 632 -28.40 -16.22 25.02
C SER A 632 -28.19 -17.72 25.11
N THR A 633 -29.25 -18.40 25.44
CA THR A 633 -29.37 -19.85 25.31
C THR A 633 -30.26 -20.24 24.13
N ARG A 634 -30.77 -19.28 23.36
CA ARG A 634 -31.67 -19.47 22.22
C ARG A 634 -31.03 -19.05 20.91
N GLU A 635 -31.27 -19.79 19.88
CA GLU A 635 -31.00 -19.43 18.49
C GLU A 635 -32.31 -19.17 17.74
N PRO A 636 -32.27 -18.35 16.71
CA PRO A 636 -31.27 -17.35 16.31
C PRO A 636 -31.70 -15.97 16.77
N LEU A 637 -30.88 -15.29 17.53
CA LEU A 637 -31.13 -13.90 17.84
C LEU A 637 -30.71 -13.00 16.68
N PHE A 638 -31.50 -11.98 16.42
CA PHE A 638 -31.08 -10.91 15.53
C PHE A 638 -30.13 -9.93 16.26
N ALA A 639 -30.49 -9.58 17.50
CA ALA A 639 -29.66 -8.80 18.41
C ALA A 639 -30.04 -9.04 19.86
N ALA A 640 -29.15 -8.74 20.78
CA ALA A 640 -29.40 -8.60 22.20
C ALA A 640 -29.42 -7.12 22.58
N TYR A 641 -30.36 -6.74 23.44
CA TYR A 641 -30.56 -5.38 23.86
C TYR A 641 -30.52 -5.27 25.39
N TYR A 642 -29.51 -4.56 25.88
CA TYR A 642 -29.28 -4.37 27.30
C TYR A 642 -29.73 -2.98 27.71
N THR A 643 -30.50 -2.87 28.80
CA THR A 643 -30.98 -1.58 29.28
C THR A 643 -30.65 -1.39 30.77
N ASN A 644 -30.28 -0.16 31.13
CA ASN A 644 -30.06 0.26 32.50
C ASN A 644 -30.48 1.73 32.69
N ILE A 645 -30.75 2.09 33.92
CA ILE A 645 -31.07 3.47 34.33
C ILE A 645 -30.01 3.97 35.27
N ILE A 646 -29.22 4.92 34.84
CA ILE A 646 -28.24 5.57 35.70
C ILE A 646 -28.88 6.71 36.54
N PRO A 647 -28.36 6.98 37.75
CA PRO A 647 -28.86 8.07 38.58
C PRO A 647 -28.64 9.43 37.91
N SER A 648 -29.31 10.45 38.47
CA SER A 648 -29.12 11.83 38.01
C SER A 648 -27.67 12.28 38.19
N ILE A 649 -27.16 13.07 37.22
CA ILE A 649 -25.82 13.62 37.17
C ILE A 649 -25.92 15.12 37.26
N GLU A 650 -24.99 15.77 37.98
CA GLU A 650 -24.94 17.23 38.03
C GLU A 650 -24.55 17.82 36.67
N SER A 651 -25.10 18.96 36.33
CA SER A 651 -24.93 19.58 34.99
C SER A 651 -23.51 20.05 34.68
N CYS A 652 -22.61 20.10 35.64
CA CYS A 652 -21.22 20.50 35.51
C CYS A 652 -20.22 19.35 35.36
N GLU A 653 -20.69 18.10 35.42
CA GLU A 653 -19.84 16.93 35.33
C GLU A 653 -19.67 16.52 33.87
N GLU A 654 -18.44 16.16 33.45
CA GLU A 654 -18.17 15.44 32.20
C GLU A 654 -18.16 13.96 32.45
N ILE A 655 -18.90 13.22 31.58
CA ILE A 655 -19.10 11.78 31.71
C ILE A 655 -18.60 11.09 30.47
N ILE A 656 -17.71 10.13 30.68
CA ILE A 656 -17.23 9.23 29.63
C ILE A 656 -17.75 7.82 29.93
N PHE A 657 -18.28 7.17 28.92
CA PHE A 657 -18.49 5.72 28.93
C PHE A 657 -17.29 5.03 28.26
N SER A 658 -16.72 4.05 28.96
CA SER A 658 -15.63 3.21 28.49
C SER A 658 -16.08 1.75 28.55
N LEU A 659 -16.03 1.05 27.42
CA LEU A 659 -16.33 -0.38 27.32
C LEU A 659 -15.01 -1.16 27.26
N GLU A 660 -14.67 -1.80 28.37
CA GLU A 660 -13.42 -2.55 28.53
C GLU A 660 -13.66 -4.05 28.29
N ASP A 661 -12.60 -4.78 27.89
CA ASP A 661 -12.62 -6.24 27.62
C ASP A 661 -13.72 -6.65 26.60
N MET A 662 -13.93 -5.82 25.61
CA MET A 662 -14.96 -6.01 24.60
C MET A 662 -14.56 -7.11 23.59
N GLU A 663 -15.44 -8.10 23.42
CA GLU A 663 -15.30 -9.15 22.40
C GLU A 663 -16.32 -8.97 21.24
N SER A 664 -17.37 -8.16 21.46
CA SER A 664 -18.41 -7.91 20.47
C SER A 664 -18.67 -6.43 20.31
N GLU A 665 -18.77 -5.95 19.10
CA GLU A 665 -19.19 -4.57 18.82
C GLU A 665 -20.62 -4.31 19.31
N CYS A 666 -20.85 -3.12 19.87
CA CYS A 666 -22.20 -2.74 20.26
C CYS A 666 -22.52 -1.28 20.01
N MET A 667 -23.80 -0.98 19.79
CA MET A 667 -24.30 0.37 19.65
C MET A 667 -24.80 0.88 21.00
N LEU A 668 -24.44 2.12 21.32
CA LEU A 668 -24.90 2.82 22.51
C LEU A 668 -26.03 3.79 22.17
N PHE A 669 -27.09 3.71 22.92
CA PHE A 669 -28.17 4.70 22.92
C PHE A 669 -28.28 5.33 24.32
N VAL A 670 -28.53 6.62 24.35
CA VAL A 670 -28.79 7.36 25.59
C VAL A 670 -30.13 8.06 25.45
N ASN A 671 -31.07 7.78 26.36
CA ASN A 671 -32.42 8.32 26.33
C ASN A 671 -33.17 8.09 24.98
N GLY A 672 -32.84 6.96 24.31
CA GLY A 672 -33.43 6.56 23.02
C GLY A 672 -32.72 7.17 21.79
N GLU A 673 -31.72 8.00 21.99
CA GLU A 673 -30.93 8.59 20.91
C GLU A 673 -29.68 7.74 20.66
N PHE A 674 -29.36 7.43 19.39
CA PHE A 674 -28.09 6.78 19.02
C PHE A 674 -26.92 7.72 19.30
N VAL A 675 -25.93 7.24 20.05
CA VAL A 675 -24.78 8.05 20.48
C VAL A 675 -23.48 7.57 19.86
N PHE A 676 -23.23 6.23 19.89
CA PHE A 676 -21.94 5.71 19.53
C PHE A 676 -21.97 4.22 19.20
N LYS A 677 -21.03 3.78 18.37
CA LYS A 677 -20.74 2.37 18.15
C LYS A 677 -19.37 2.04 18.77
N PHE A 678 -19.39 1.24 19.84
CA PHE A 678 -18.17 0.71 20.41
C PHE A 678 -17.54 -0.33 19.48
N THR A 679 -16.23 -0.21 19.27
CA THR A 679 -15.40 -1.14 18.51
C THR A 679 -14.07 -1.32 19.22
N GLN A 680 -13.28 -2.31 18.85
CA GLN A 680 -11.94 -2.49 19.41
C GLN A 680 -11.04 -1.24 19.19
N ALA A 681 -11.25 -0.52 18.10
CA ALA A 681 -10.51 0.71 17.79
C ALA A 681 -11.13 1.98 18.41
N SER A 682 -12.30 1.90 19.07
CA SER A 682 -13.01 3.03 19.66
C SER A 682 -13.83 2.53 20.84
N SER A 683 -13.21 2.48 22.01
CA SER A 683 -13.77 1.86 23.22
C SER A 683 -14.40 2.87 24.18
N SER A 684 -14.31 4.19 23.95
CA SER A 684 -14.89 5.20 24.82
C SER A 684 -15.58 6.34 24.07
N VAL A 685 -16.53 6.97 24.75
CA VAL A 685 -17.26 8.12 24.24
C VAL A 685 -17.67 9.07 25.36
N ASN A 686 -17.54 10.39 25.10
CA ASN A 686 -18.09 11.40 25.98
C ASN A 686 -19.61 11.54 25.72
N ILE A 687 -20.41 11.21 26.73
CA ILE A 687 -21.88 11.20 26.64
C ILE A 687 -22.54 12.41 27.29
N THR A 688 -21.77 13.37 27.80
CA THR A 688 -22.26 14.50 28.60
C THR A 688 -23.42 15.24 27.93
N GLN A 689 -23.32 15.49 26.64
CA GLN A 689 -24.35 16.24 25.89
C GLN A 689 -25.68 15.50 25.72
N TYR A 690 -25.67 14.17 25.85
CA TYR A 690 -26.86 13.32 25.70
C TYR A 690 -27.60 13.08 27.03
N LEU A 691 -26.97 13.52 28.15
CA LEU A 691 -27.53 13.33 29.48
C LEU A 691 -28.47 14.47 29.85
N ARG A 692 -29.58 14.09 30.50
CA ARG A 692 -30.50 15.02 31.16
C ARG A 692 -30.01 15.28 32.56
N ALA A 693 -29.57 16.51 32.81
CA ALA A 693 -29.07 16.89 34.12
C ALA A 693 -30.17 16.78 35.22
N ASN A 694 -29.79 16.28 36.37
CA ASN A 694 -30.69 16.08 37.55
C ASN A 694 -31.89 15.14 37.29
N GLU A 695 -31.84 14.35 36.22
CA GLU A 695 -32.85 13.34 35.91
C GLU A 695 -32.21 11.96 35.79
N LYS A 696 -32.99 10.91 35.81
CA LYS A 696 -32.57 9.56 35.49
C LYS A 696 -32.41 9.44 33.97
N ASN A 697 -31.33 8.80 33.54
CA ASN A 697 -31.05 8.60 32.12
C ASN A 697 -31.09 7.11 31.77
N LEU A 698 -31.83 6.80 30.72
CA LEU A 698 -31.88 5.45 30.15
C LEU A 698 -30.64 5.21 29.31
N ILE A 699 -29.91 4.15 29.61
CA ILE A 699 -28.73 3.70 28.84
C ILE A 699 -29.08 2.38 28.19
N GLU A 700 -28.80 2.27 26.91
CA GLU A 700 -29.14 1.10 26.14
C GLU A 700 -27.92 0.67 25.29
N LEU A 701 -27.56 -0.62 25.37
CA LEU A 701 -26.53 -1.24 24.52
C LEU A 701 -27.18 -2.28 23.62
N CYS A 702 -27.02 -2.13 22.31
CA CYS A 702 -27.51 -3.09 21.32
C CYS A 702 -26.35 -3.86 20.68
N VAL A 703 -26.31 -5.16 20.91
CA VAL A 703 -25.32 -6.07 20.30
C VAL A 703 -26.01 -6.80 19.16
N ARG A 704 -25.62 -6.49 17.91
CA ARG A 704 -26.22 -7.07 16.71
C ARG A 704 -25.69 -8.48 16.48
N LYS A 705 -26.56 -9.46 16.27
CA LYS A 705 -26.23 -10.88 16.08
C LYS A 705 -25.24 -11.36 17.14
N PRO A 706 -25.61 -11.33 18.42
CA PRO A 706 -24.70 -11.68 19.49
C PRO A 706 -24.20 -13.09 19.30
N ASP A 707 -22.87 -13.23 19.35
CA ASP A 707 -22.24 -14.54 19.47
C ASP A 707 -22.29 -14.94 20.95
N TRP A 708 -23.00 -16.01 21.24
CA TRP A 708 -23.12 -16.53 22.62
C TRP A 708 -21.79 -16.91 23.24
N ALA A 709 -20.73 -17.16 22.43
CA ALA A 709 -19.39 -17.44 22.87
C ALA A 709 -18.58 -16.17 23.20
N LYS A 710 -19.07 -14.99 22.84
CA LYS A 710 -18.39 -13.71 23.04
C LYS A 710 -19.10 -12.86 24.08
N LYS A 711 -18.32 -12.15 24.87
CA LYS A 711 -18.82 -11.21 25.88
C LYS A 711 -18.94 -9.81 25.29
N THR A 712 -19.91 -9.03 25.78
CA THR A 712 -20.05 -7.63 25.39
C THR A 712 -18.97 -6.75 26.02
N GLY A 713 -18.48 -7.08 27.21
CA GLY A 713 -17.46 -6.35 27.94
C GLY A 713 -17.98 -5.75 29.28
N HIS A 714 -17.20 -4.85 29.84
CA HIS A 714 -17.52 -4.12 31.07
C HIS A 714 -17.73 -2.65 30.77
N LEU A 715 -18.95 -2.11 30.94
CA LEU A 715 -19.20 -0.69 30.71
C LEU A 715 -18.93 0.09 32.01
N PHE A 716 -17.93 0.96 31.94
CA PHE A 716 -17.61 1.88 33.03
C PHE A 716 -18.15 3.28 32.73
N MET A 717 -18.65 3.93 33.78
CA MET A 717 -18.95 5.35 33.81
C MET A 717 -17.81 6.06 34.53
N LEU A 718 -17.11 6.93 33.83
CA LEU A 718 -16.06 7.78 34.37
C LEU A 718 -16.61 9.21 34.52
N LYS A 719 -16.53 9.77 35.72
CA LYS A 719 -16.66 11.19 35.92
C LYS A 719 -15.29 11.81 35.82
N VAL A 720 -15.12 12.76 34.93
CA VAL A 720 -13.81 13.28 34.58
C VAL A 720 -13.79 14.82 34.60
N ARG A 721 -12.58 15.35 34.69
CA ARG A 721 -12.27 16.78 34.55
C ARG A 721 -11.07 16.94 33.62
N PRO A 722 -11.12 17.84 32.63
CA PRO A 722 -9.97 18.14 31.77
C PRO A 722 -8.75 18.59 32.60
N CYS A 723 -7.55 18.12 32.20
CA CYS A 723 -6.30 18.52 32.85
C CYS A 723 -5.68 19.73 32.17
N GLU A 724 -4.96 20.53 32.97
CA GLU A 724 -3.99 21.48 32.44
C GLU A 724 -2.65 20.76 32.18
N PHE A 725 -2.04 21.09 31.06
CA PHE A 725 -0.75 20.54 30.67
C PHE A 725 0.05 21.54 29.82
N GLU A 726 1.35 21.26 29.74
CA GLU A 726 2.29 21.94 28.86
C GLU A 726 2.86 20.90 27.88
N ILE A 727 3.24 21.33 26.68
CA ILE A 727 3.80 20.49 25.65
C ILE A 727 5.17 21.00 25.18
N ARG A 728 6.07 20.09 24.81
CA ARG A 728 7.28 20.43 24.06
C ARG A 728 7.55 19.39 22.98
N ARG A 729 8.03 19.82 21.85
CA ARG A 729 8.47 18.94 20.77
C ARG A 729 9.79 18.26 21.16
N ILE A 730 9.97 17.00 20.77
CA ILE A 730 11.23 16.27 20.87
C ILE A 730 11.87 16.27 19.49
N GLU A 731 13.04 16.86 19.38
CA GLU A 731 13.80 16.87 18.13
C GLU A 731 14.81 15.74 18.15
N HIS A 732 14.61 14.71 17.36
CA HIS A 732 15.52 13.56 17.28
C HIS A 732 16.95 13.99 16.89
N THR A 733 17.10 15.09 16.17
CA THR A 733 18.41 15.70 15.83
C THR A 733 19.18 16.19 17.04
N ASP A 734 18.56 16.32 18.22
CA ASP A 734 19.29 16.63 19.47
C ASP A 734 20.30 15.55 19.86
N VAL A 735 20.20 14.35 19.27
CA VAL A 735 21.22 13.29 19.39
C VAL A 735 22.63 13.80 19.03
N TYR A 736 22.75 14.74 18.10
CA TYR A 736 24.04 15.33 17.68
C TYR A 736 24.70 16.19 18.76
N ASN A 737 23.93 16.60 19.75
CA ASN A 737 24.39 17.44 20.88
C ASN A 737 24.75 16.62 22.12
N SER A 738 24.58 15.30 22.08
CA SER A 738 24.81 14.43 23.23
C SER A 738 26.31 14.31 23.55
N THR A 739 26.60 14.12 24.84
CA THR A 739 27.93 13.70 25.27
C THR A 739 28.04 12.20 25.19
N PHE A 740 29.05 11.70 24.48
CA PHE A 740 29.21 10.29 24.19
C PHE A 740 30.32 9.65 24.99
N GLU A 741 30.13 8.40 25.38
CA GLU A 741 31.12 7.52 25.97
C GLU A 741 31.22 6.22 25.14
N ASP A 742 32.42 5.63 25.07
CA ASP A 742 32.63 4.37 24.33
C ASP A 742 31.81 3.24 24.95
N ALA A 743 31.17 2.45 24.10
CA ALA A 743 30.33 1.31 24.48
C ALA A 743 30.47 0.13 23.49
N GLU A 744 30.01 -1.03 23.91
CA GLU A 744 29.97 -2.23 23.07
C GLU A 744 28.53 -2.58 22.71
N LEU A 745 28.34 -3.15 21.51
CA LEU A 745 27.10 -3.77 21.08
C LEU A 745 27.16 -5.29 21.30
N PRO A 746 26.07 -5.95 21.71
CA PRO A 746 24.71 -5.41 21.87
C PRO A 746 24.55 -4.51 23.12
N LEU A 747 23.89 -3.37 22.92
CA LEU A 747 23.57 -2.45 24.01
C LEU A 747 22.36 -2.98 24.81
N THR A 748 22.49 -3.07 26.14
CA THR A 748 21.38 -3.41 27.02
C THR A 748 20.49 -2.19 27.24
N LEU A 749 19.20 -2.34 27.01
CA LEU A 749 18.20 -1.28 27.11
C LEU A 749 17.39 -1.40 28.38
N LYS A 750 17.03 -0.26 28.95
CA LYS A 750 16.14 -0.14 30.10
C LYS A 750 14.87 0.59 29.71
N LYS A 751 13.72 -0.02 29.96
CA LYS A 751 12.39 0.51 29.67
C LYS A 751 12.25 1.99 30.03
N GLY A 752 11.73 2.79 29.11
CA GLY A 752 11.48 4.22 29.22
C GLY A 752 12.73 5.11 29.17
N ASN A 753 13.92 4.56 28.89
CA ASN A 753 15.11 5.37 28.65
C ASN A 753 15.24 5.72 27.18
N MET A 754 15.78 6.92 26.94
CA MET A 754 16.16 7.41 25.63
C MET A 754 17.68 7.46 25.54
N TYR A 755 18.21 6.95 24.45
CA TYR A 755 19.64 6.87 24.20
C TYR A 755 20.00 7.63 22.93
N SER A 756 21.18 8.23 22.95
CA SER A 756 21.85 8.71 21.74
C SER A 756 23.00 7.76 21.42
N LEU A 757 23.04 7.23 20.20
CA LEU A 757 24.17 6.44 19.73
C LEU A 757 24.89 7.16 18.60
N CYS A 758 26.22 6.98 18.55
CA CYS A 758 27.04 7.40 17.44
C CYS A 758 27.92 6.23 16.99
N ILE A 759 27.86 5.90 15.70
CA ILE A 759 28.53 4.74 15.11
C ILE A 759 29.26 5.20 13.86
N ASP A 760 30.54 4.86 13.76
CA ASP A 760 31.33 5.14 12.57
C ASP A 760 30.78 4.30 11.39
N ASN A 761 30.49 4.94 10.27
CA ASN A 761 30.08 4.23 9.06
C ASN A 761 31.33 3.57 8.42
N PRO A 762 31.40 2.23 8.37
CA PRO A 762 32.62 1.54 7.92
C PRO A 762 32.74 1.51 6.38
N VAL A 763 31.70 1.90 5.64
CA VAL A 763 31.66 1.76 4.18
C VAL A 763 31.47 3.09 3.46
N SER A 764 32.00 3.19 2.25
CA SER A 764 31.95 4.39 1.41
C SER A 764 30.92 4.31 0.27
N TYR A 765 30.20 3.21 0.18
CA TYR A 765 29.18 2.93 -0.84
C TYR A 765 27.82 2.67 -0.19
N ASP A 766 26.74 2.77 -0.99
CA ASP A 766 25.41 2.46 -0.52
C ASP A 766 25.30 0.99 -0.12
N THR A 767 24.79 0.72 1.08
CA THR A 767 24.71 -0.62 1.63
C THR A 767 23.48 -0.79 2.53
N TYR A 768 23.27 -2.01 3.03
CA TYR A 768 22.21 -2.29 3.99
C TYR A 768 22.74 -2.33 5.42
N GLY A 769 22.00 -1.65 6.31
CA GLY A 769 22.07 -1.82 7.76
C GLY A 769 20.96 -2.72 8.26
N PHE A 770 21.20 -3.37 9.40
CA PHE A 770 20.24 -4.25 10.07
C PHE A 770 20.23 -3.90 11.56
N ALA A 771 19.16 -3.26 12.03
CA ALA A 771 18.95 -2.95 13.44
C ALA A 771 18.11 -4.06 14.07
N LYS A 772 18.75 -4.93 14.85
CA LYS A 772 18.15 -6.12 15.45
C LYS A 772 18.07 -6.02 16.97
N GLY A 773 17.23 -6.84 17.57
CA GLY A 773 17.07 -6.91 19.00
C GLY A 773 15.61 -6.86 19.45
N THR A 774 15.35 -6.36 20.66
CA THR A 774 14.03 -6.38 21.27
C THR A 774 13.76 -5.09 22.06
N GLY A 775 12.48 -4.71 22.15
CA GLY A 775 12.00 -3.71 23.08
C GLY A 775 12.37 -2.27 22.76
N PHE A 776 12.64 -1.93 21.50
CA PHE A 776 13.04 -0.57 21.10
C PHE A 776 12.28 -0.05 19.88
N ARG A 777 12.29 1.26 19.75
CA ARG A 777 12.13 1.96 18.48
C ARG A 777 13.33 2.89 18.26
N ALA A 778 13.71 3.09 17.02
CA ALA A 778 14.89 3.83 16.65
C ALA A 778 14.67 4.74 15.45
N THR A 779 15.23 5.95 15.51
CA THR A 779 15.36 6.85 14.36
C THR A 779 16.84 6.95 14.02
N VAL A 780 17.20 6.45 12.83
CA VAL A 780 18.58 6.45 12.32
C VAL A 780 18.77 7.66 11.42
N MET A 781 19.83 8.40 11.66
CA MET A 781 20.14 9.64 10.97
C MET A 781 21.57 9.68 10.45
N MET A 782 21.73 10.36 9.33
CA MET A 782 23.00 10.67 8.71
C MET A 782 22.93 12.10 8.18
N ASP A 783 23.93 12.93 8.44
CA ASP A 783 23.94 14.35 8.05
C ASP A 783 22.66 15.12 8.47
N LYS A 784 22.15 14.84 9.67
CA LYS A 784 20.89 15.39 10.20
C LYS A 784 19.62 15.03 9.39
N LYS A 785 19.73 14.12 8.43
CA LYS A 785 18.58 13.57 7.69
C LYS A 785 18.19 12.22 8.27
N VAL A 786 16.90 11.98 8.49
CA VAL A 786 16.40 10.68 8.91
C VAL A 786 16.44 9.74 7.71
N ILE A 787 17.23 8.67 7.82
CA ILE A 787 17.36 7.64 6.78
C ILE A 787 16.54 6.39 7.07
N ALA A 788 16.22 6.14 8.34
CA ALA A 788 15.37 5.02 8.73
C ALA A 788 14.65 5.28 10.05
N ARG A 789 13.46 4.70 10.19
CA ARG A 789 12.73 4.53 11.45
C ARG A 789 12.37 3.05 11.59
N ILE A 790 12.72 2.48 12.73
CA ILE A 790 12.67 1.04 12.96
C ILE A 790 12.00 0.78 14.30
N VAL A 791 11.11 -0.21 14.33
CA VAL A 791 10.50 -0.72 15.56
C VAL A 791 10.86 -2.19 15.68
N ALA A 792 11.36 -2.61 16.82
CA ALA A 792 11.59 -4.02 17.09
C ALA A 792 10.24 -4.76 17.12
N GLU A 793 10.12 -5.80 16.32
CA GLU A 793 8.90 -6.63 16.24
C GLU A 793 8.69 -7.40 17.55
N ASN A 794 7.43 -7.59 17.90
CA ASN A 794 7.00 -8.44 19.00
C ASN A 794 5.58 -8.99 18.72
N ASP A 795 4.98 -9.71 19.66
CA ASP A 795 3.64 -10.32 19.49
C ASP A 795 2.51 -9.31 19.17
N LYS A 796 2.72 -8.02 19.42
CA LYS A 796 1.74 -6.94 19.19
C LYS A 796 2.09 -6.04 18.01
N ILE A 797 3.35 -6.02 17.62
CA ILE A 797 3.88 -5.14 16.59
C ILE A 797 4.41 -6.01 15.46
N ALA A 798 3.68 -6.06 14.37
CA ALA A 798 4.10 -6.68 13.13
C ALA A 798 4.34 -5.61 12.07
N GLN A 799 5.37 -5.78 11.26
CA GLN A 799 5.63 -4.93 10.11
C GLN A 799 5.42 -5.75 8.84
N GLU A 800 4.54 -5.26 7.97
CA GLU A 800 4.21 -5.91 6.71
C GLU A 800 4.78 -5.10 5.53
N GLY A 801 5.02 -5.78 4.41
CA GLY A 801 5.46 -5.15 3.17
C GLY A 801 6.98 -5.20 2.93
N SER A 802 7.77 -5.70 3.89
CA SER A 802 9.19 -6.03 3.66
C SER A 802 9.53 -7.38 4.29
N PRO A 803 10.36 -8.19 3.64
CA PRO A 803 10.82 -9.47 4.18
C PRO A 803 11.64 -9.34 5.48
N ASP A 804 12.30 -8.21 5.69
CA ASP A 804 13.11 -7.94 6.89
C ASP A 804 12.88 -6.51 7.37
N SER A 805 12.04 -6.36 8.38
CA SER A 805 11.68 -5.08 9.01
C SER A 805 12.84 -4.38 9.70
N SER A 806 13.91 -5.10 10.00
CA SER A 806 15.14 -4.54 10.59
C SER A 806 16.07 -3.91 9.56
N LYS A 807 15.86 -4.20 8.27
CA LYS A 807 16.73 -3.79 7.17
C LYS A 807 16.46 -2.36 6.73
N PHE A 808 17.49 -1.58 6.46
CA PHE A 808 17.41 -0.22 5.96
C PHE A 808 18.58 0.14 5.07
N LEU A 809 18.43 1.16 4.22
CA LEU A 809 19.48 1.66 3.34
C LEU A 809 20.39 2.63 4.12
N ILE A 810 21.69 2.41 4.08
CA ILE A 810 22.73 3.35 4.52
C ILE A 810 23.37 3.96 3.27
N PRO A 811 23.19 5.27 3.02
CA PRO A 811 23.88 5.96 1.93
C PRO A 811 25.41 5.94 2.12
N GLY A 812 26.13 5.70 1.04
CA GLY A 812 27.61 5.67 1.07
C GLY A 812 28.20 7.05 1.22
N ALA A 813 28.92 7.24 2.34
CA ALA A 813 29.77 8.43 2.56
C ALA A 813 30.85 8.08 3.61
N PRO A 814 32.12 8.04 3.21
CA PRO A 814 33.17 7.43 4.04
C PRO A 814 33.49 8.18 5.34
N ASP A 815 33.13 9.46 5.41
CA ASP A 815 33.44 10.29 6.59
C ASP A 815 32.22 10.56 7.48
N ASN A 816 31.07 9.94 7.16
CA ASN A 816 29.83 10.19 7.87
C ASN A 816 29.59 9.16 8.97
N LYS A 817 29.02 9.62 10.06
CA LYS A 817 28.61 8.81 11.20
C LYS A 817 27.13 8.56 11.16
N LEU A 818 26.70 7.38 11.60
CA LEU A 818 25.31 7.10 11.92
C LEU A 818 25.02 7.60 13.32
N TYR A 819 24.00 8.43 13.44
CA TYR A 819 23.45 8.86 14.72
C TYR A 819 22.09 8.21 14.91
N ILE A 820 21.86 7.62 16.09
CA ILE A 820 20.62 6.90 16.36
C ILE A 820 19.99 7.47 17.62
N PHE A 821 18.79 8.03 17.46
CA PHE A 821 17.89 8.23 18.59
C PHE A 821 17.18 6.91 18.84
N LEU A 822 17.28 6.39 20.08
CA LEU A 822 16.73 5.10 20.43
C LEU A 822 15.95 5.21 21.71
N GLU A 823 14.70 4.77 21.71
CA GLU A 823 13.84 4.69 22.87
C GLU A 823 13.52 3.24 23.23
N ALA A 824 13.72 2.90 24.49
CA ALA A 824 13.41 1.59 25.03
C ALA A 824 11.96 1.52 25.50
N MET A 825 11.11 0.81 24.76
CA MET A 825 9.72 0.54 25.13
C MET A 825 9.62 -0.55 26.21
N GLU A 826 10.58 -1.46 26.23
CA GLU A 826 10.73 -2.55 27.19
C GLU A 826 12.20 -2.74 27.55
N ASP A 827 12.50 -3.53 28.60
CA ASP A 827 13.85 -4.01 28.85
C ASP A 827 14.25 -4.93 27.69
N GLY A 828 15.37 -4.62 27.02
CA GLY A 828 15.73 -5.32 25.80
C GLY A 828 17.17 -5.14 25.37
N LYS A 829 17.44 -5.33 24.10
CA LYS A 829 18.78 -5.19 23.49
C LYS A 829 18.70 -4.56 22.13
N PHE A 830 19.73 -3.79 21.78
CA PHE A 830 19.93 -3.24 20.44
C PHE A 830 21.24 -3.77 19.85
N GLU A 831 21.17 -4.26 18.62
CA GLU A 831 22.31 -4.72 17.82
C GLU A 831 22.27 -4.03 16.45
N LEU A 832 23.43 -3.79 15.87
CA LEU A 832 23.58 -3.30 14.51
C LEU A 832 24.52 -4.20 13.72
N ALA A 833 24.15 -4.52 12.48
CA ALA A 833 25.02 -5.15 11.52
C ALA A 833 24.97 -4.41 10.18
N ILE A 834 26.01 -4.49 9.38
CA ILE A 834 26.14 -3.81 8.08
C ILE A 834 26.65 -4.82 7.05
N ASN A 835 26.10 -4.76 5.83
CA ASN A 835 26.65 -5.51 4.71
C ASN A 835 27.98 -4.92 4.26
N GLU A 836 29.00 -5.74 4.22
CA GLU A 836 30.27 -5.46 3.55
C GLU A 836 30.30 -6.31 2.25
N TYR A 837 30.35 -5.66 1.08
CA TYR A 837 30.43 -6.36 -0.23
C TYR A 837 31.87 -6.71 -0.58
#